data_2fe538ed2c08d042d43f5893aa720559
#
_entry.id   2fe538ed2c08d042d43f5893aa720559
#
_cell.length_a   1.000
_cell.length_b   1.000
_cell.length_c   1.000
_cell.angle_alpha   90.00
_cell.angle_beta   90.00
_cell.angle_gamma   90.00
#
_symmetry.space_group_name_H-M   'P 1'
#
loop_
_entity.id
_entity.type
_entity.pdbx_description
1 polymer ?
#
loop_
_entity_poly.entity_id
_entity_poly.type
_entity_poly.pdbx_seq_one_letter_code
_entity_poly.pdbx_strand_id
1 'polypeptide(L)'
;MSREGQQSAGAPSVGGDLGRPSAATGQEAADLVFAAEQAHLSETYGKLEKIGRDAIAAMEAVARDAAEDKKSMAEELAVNFATWDDILETHADIVAMNNIIEAHDMANSVQAERLRAVEVLLREPYFAKIALQFKEGAPAKELYIGSAGISDENYRRLVVDWRSPVAEVYYNQTMGPTSYVADGRTIHVDLQLRRQFEIEEDRLITYFDSDVAIEDKLLLASLSRGRSAHMQAITATIQREQNAVVRHEDVPVLQVAGIAGSGKTSVFMQRIAYLFYQHRGALDPTQVFLISPNPVFGRYIDRVLPDLGERNPEILTWEEFLSPLLPAGRGVGESDVSLERLRAIDAAVASFEFARSDFRDITSAGVRLLGGDAVEKVSAKFANLPAGPHRATLMAEELSVRLTARLKSLAAQEDTHDEIASLPVDEQLRLFGEVFDPQSDEEARTLALVYLEEKHTDALRAMEAMEWLDVDRVAARLLGREGLTSVEWVYLKMALTGLGNPEARYVMIDEAQDYSQGQLAVLARYFRRAHFLLLGDPNQAIFEGTATWDEMRAVFEEMRGSVSQCRLMTSYRSTPAITDLFARLLPAGEAMEVASVQREAPAPEIVVCENADEWKAALVEAVRVACDAGGLTAVIVPWKNDAKRLAKTLDGVTVLGEGDSLPETGIVVVPLKLAKGLEFDRVIIPDASARTFPNSDIARRRLYTTISRATRHLTLLSNGDLTELLG
;
A
#
# COMPACT_ATOMS: atom_id res chain seq x y z
N MET A 1 -3.32 87.72 7.65
CA MET A 1 -4.01 88.34 8.81
C MET A 1 -4.02 87.26 9.86
N SER A 2 -3.09 87.35 10.72
CA SER A 2 -3.12 87.82 12.15
C SER A 2 -3.65 86.70 13.05
N ARG A 3 -2.76 86.05 13.77
CA ARG A 3 -2.27 86.30 15.16
C ARG A 3 -3.10 85.59 16.22
N GLU A 4 -2.39 84.87 16.91
CA GLU A 4 -2.00 84.88 18.37
C GLU A 4 -2.98 84.05 19.21
N GLY A 5 -2.66 83.23 20.15
CA GLY A 5 -1.44 83.08 20.97
C GLY A 5 -1.84 82.47 22.32
N GLN A 6 -0.88 81.84 22.95
CA GLN A 6 -0.76 81.60 24.41
C GLN A 6 -1.61 80.51 25.09
N GLN A 7 -1.00 79.58 25.64
CA GLN A 7 -0.29 79.33 26.89
C GLN A 7 -0.93 78.22 27.69
N SER A 8 -0.23 77.15 27.76
CA SER A 8 0.34 76.40 28.93
C SER A 8 -0.57 76.10 30.14
N ALA A 9 -0.83 74.84 30.38
CA ALA A 9 -0.78 74.31 31.73
C ALA A 9 -0.44 72.81 31.64
N GLY A 10 0.62 72.42 32.29
CA GLY A 10 1.10 71.05 32.35
C GLY A 10 0.22 70.20 33.23
N ALA A 11 0.10 68.96 32.85
CA ALA A 11 -0.34 67.87 33.71
C ALA A 11 0.64 66.69 33.59
N PRO A 12 0.86 65.88 34.64
CA PRO A 12 2.00 65.03 34.78
C PRO A 12 1.89 63.73 33.96
N SER A 13 3.00 63.35 33.35
CA SER A 13 3.24 62.04 32.74
C SER A 13 3.16 60.94 33.82
N VAL A 14 2.11 60.12 33.80
CA VAL A 14 2.12 58.82 34.43
C VAL A 14 2.57 57.83 33.37
N GLY A 15 3.86 57.55 33.32
CA GLY A 15 4.43 56.42 32.62
C GLY A 15 4.02 55.13 33.34
N GLY A 16 2.95 54.52 32.85
CA GLY A 16 2.62 53.14 33.16
C GLY A 16 3.46 52.23 32.26
N ASP A 17 4.55 51.73 32.81
CA ASP A 17 5.32 50.65 32.26
C ASP A 17 4.41 49.41 32.28
N LEU A 18 3.80 49.10 31.10
CA LEU A 18 3.15 47.82 30.89
C LEU A 18 4.27 46.77 30.83
N GLY A 19 4.68 46.29 32.01
CA GLY A 19 5.66 45.25 32.18
C GLY A 19 5.35 44.03 31.26
N ARG A 20 6.27 43.73 30.40
CA ARG A 20 6.37 42.41 29.81
C ARG A 20 6.35 41.41 30.97
N PRO A 21 5.53 40.32 30.91
CA PRO A 21 5.55 39.30 31.96
C PRO A 21 6.99 38.82 32.14
N SER A 22 7.46 38.78 33.39
CA SER A 22 8.83 38.42 33.72
C SER A 22 9.06 36.95 33.25
N ALA A 23 10.25 36.65 32.75
CA ALA A 23 10.62 35.31 32.32
C ALA A 23 10.38 34.23 33.41
N ALA A 24 10.42 34.59 34.68
CA ALA A 24 10.12 33.71 35.80
C ALA A 24 8.64 33.27 35.89
N THR A 25 7.68 34.16 35.58
CA THR A 25 6.23 33.81 35.59
C THR A 25 5.84 32.92 34.41
N GLY A 26 6.54 33.01 33.30
CA GLY A 26 6.33 32.13 32.13
C GLY A 26 6.81 30.70 32.39
N GLN A 27 7.94 30.53 33.08
CA GLN A 27 8.49 29.21 33.42
C GLN A 27 7.60 28.48 34.43
N GLU A 28 7.15 29.16 35.49
CA GLU A 28 6.24 28.59 36.49
C GLU A 28 4.90 28.13 35.84
N ALA A 29 4.37 28.88 34.87
CA ALA A 29 3.17 28.51 34.17
C ALA A 29 3.40 27.26 33.26
N ALA A 30 4.55 27.17 32.60
CA ALA A 30 4.92 26.01 31.80
C ALA A 30 5.11 24.75 32.65
N ASP A 31 5.72 24.87 33.83
CA ASP A 31 5.94 23.77 34.78
C ASP A 31 4.60 23.24 35.33
N LEU A 32 3.62 24.12 35.59
CA LEU A 32 2.28 23.74 36.03
C LEU A 32 1.52 22.99 34.94
N VAL A 33 1.61 23.44 33.68
CA VAL A 33 1.00 22.74 32.53
C VAL A 33 1.65 21.39 32.37
N PHE A 34 2.98 21.30 32.41
CA PHE A 34 3.71 20.02 32.30
C PHE A 34 3.27 19.03 33.37
N ALA A 35 3.17 19.48 34.62
CA ALA A 35 2.73 18.63 35.75
C ALA A 35 1.28 18.14 35.57
N ALA A 36 0.39 19.01 35.08
CA ALA A 36 -1.01 18.65 34.80
C ALA A 36 -1.13 17.61 33.68
N GLU A 37 -0.39 17.80 32.57
CA GLU A 37 -0.40 16.85 31.46
C GLU A 37 0.27 15.52 31.84
N GLN A 38 1.35 15.53 32.64
CA GLN A 38 1.95 14.30 33.14
C GLN A 38 0.97 13.53 34.06
N ALA A 39 0.23 14.22 34.93
CA ALA A 39 -0.77 13.58 35.80
C ALA A 39 -1.90 12.93 34.96
N HIS A 40 -2.39 13.63 33.93
CA HIS A 40 -3.38 13.09 32.98
C HIS A 40 -2.84 11.87 32.21
N LEU A 41 -1.58 11.91 31.78
CA LEU A 41 -0.91 10.81 31.11
C LEU A 41 -0.86 9.57 32.00
N SER A 42 -0.39 9.71 33.24
CA SER A 42 -0.29 8.60 34.19
C SER A 42 -1.66 8.01 34.54
N GLU A 43 -2.71 8.84 34.66
CA GLU A 43 -4.09 8.37 34.87
C GLU A 43 -4.58 7.57 33.63
N THR A 44 -4.34 8.10 32.42
CA THR A 44 -4.74 7.46 31.17
C THR A 44 -4.00 6.13 30.98
N TYR A 45 -2.70 6.10 31.24
CA TYR A 45 -1.88 4.89 31.16
C TYR A 45 -2.38 3.78 32.10
N GLY A 46 -2.66 4.12 33.36
CA GLY A 46 -3.22 3.16 34.32
C GLY A 46 -4.61 2.61 33.90
N LYS A 47 -5.44 3.45 33.24
CA LYS A 47 -6.72 2.99 32.68
C LYS A 47 -6.49 2.06 31.49
N LEU A 48 -5.53 2.33 30.62
CA LEU A 48 -5.17 1.46 29.50
C LEU A 48 -4.72 0.08 29.97
N GLU A 49 -3.84 0.02 30.97
CA GLU A 49 -3.42 -1.25 31.57
C GLU A 49 -4.60 -2.06 32.14
N LYS A 50 -5.54 -1.37 32.84
CA LYS A 50 -6.76 -2.01 33.34
C LYS A 50 -7.59 -2.58 32.20
N ILE A 51 -7.87 -1.80 31.17
CA ILE A 51 -8.62 -2.22 30.00
C ILE A 51 -7.98 -3.43 29.31
N GLY A 52 -6.65 -3.47 29.22
CA GLY A 52 -5.93 -4.60 28.65
C GLY A 52 -6.10 -5.88 29.48
N ARG A 53 -5.96 -5.79 30.79
CA ARG A 53 -6.21 -6.92 31.70
C ARG A 53 -7.65 -7.43 31.61
N ASP A 54 -8.63 -6.51 31.58
CA ASP A 54 -10.05 -6.85 31.49
C ASP A 54 -10.38 -7.52 30.14
N ALA A 55 -9.77 -7.07 29.03
CA ALA A 55 -9.94 -7.68 27.72
C ALA A 55 -9.38 -9.10 27.66
N ILE A 56 -8.19 -9.35 28.23
CA ILE A 56 -7.59 -10.69 28.31
C ILE A 56 -8.49 -11.61 29.13
N ALA A 57 -8.96 -11.17 30.30
CA ALA A 57 -9.86 -11.96 31.15
C ALA A 57 -11.18 -12.28 30.45
N ALA A 58 -11.72 -11.33 29.68
CA ALA A 58 -12.93 -11.55 28.88
C ALA A 58 -12.70 -12.57 27.76
N MET A 59 -11.57 -12.52 27.04
CA MET A 59 -11.22 -13.52 26.03
C MET A 59 -11.09 -14.92 26.62
N GLU A 60 -10.45 -15.04 27.77
CA GLU A 60 -10.35 -16.32 28.48
C GLU A 60 -11.72 -16.86 28.93
N ALA A 61 -12.65 -15.98 29.36
CA ALA A 61 -14.01 -16.37 29.68
C ALA A 61 -14.75 -16.87 28.44
N VAL A 62 -14.73 -16.10 27.34
CA VAL A 62 -15.34 -16.50 26.06
C VAL A 62 -14.79 -17.85 25.58
N ALA A 63 -13.48 -18.07 25.69
CA ALA A 63 -12.86 -19.33 25.28
C ALA A 63 -13.34 -20.53 26.14
N ARG A 64 -13.52 -20.33 27.46
CA ARG A 64 -14.09 -21.36 28.34
C ARG A 64 -15.54 -21.67 27.99
N ASP A 65 -16.36 -20.63 27.84
CA ASP A 65 -17.78 -20.77 27.51
C ASP A 65 -17.97 -21.46 26.15
N ALA A 66 -17.18 -21.05 25.15
CA ALA A 66 -17.19 -21.69 23.83
C ALA A 66 -16.76 -23.19 23.87
N ALA A 67 -15.82 -23.56 24.75
CA ALA A 67 -15.40 -24.94 24.92
C ALA A 67 -16.49 -25.78 25.59
N GLU A 68 -17.23 -25.20 26.58
CA GLU A 68 -18.34 -25.84 27.27
C GLU A 68 -19.53 -26.01 26.30
N ASP A 69 -19.89 -24.98 25.54
CA ASP A 69 -20.95 -25.04 24.53
C ASP A 69 -20.62 -26.06 23.43
N LYS A 70 -19.39 -26.09 22.90
CA LYS A 70 -19.00 -27.11 21.91
C LYS A 70 -19.10 -28.53 22.45
N LYS A 71 -18.78 -28.74 23.73
CA LYS A 71 -18.92 -30.05 24.37
C LYS A 71 -20.43 -30.43 24.52
N SER A 72 -21.26 -29.51 24.99
CA SER A 72 -22.73 -29.71 25.10
C SER A 72 -23.35 -30.01 23.73
N MET A 73 -22.96 -29.23 22.70
CA MET A 73 -23.40 -29.45 21.32
C MET A 73 -23.03 -30.83 20.80
N ALA A 74 -21.78 -31.32 21.09
CA ALA A 74 -21.35 -32.64 20.68
C ALA A 74 -22.10 -33.78 21.40
N GLU A 75 -22.55 -33.53 22.63
CA GLU A 75 -23.34 -34.50 23.41
C GLU A 75 -24.84 -34.48 23.02
N GLU A 76 -25.38 -33.35 22.59
CA GLU A 76 -26.83 -33.15 22.30
C GLU A 76 -27.17 -33.35 20.82
N LEU A 77 -26.20 -33.26 19.90
CA LEU A 77 -26.44 -33.39 18.46
C LEU A 77 -26.77 -34.84 18.08
N ALA A 78 -28.06 -35.18 18.05
CA ALA A 78 -28.58 -36.42 17.48
C ALA A 78 -28.90 -36.19 16.00
N VAL A 79 -27.93 -36.43 15.11
CA VAL A 79 -28.14 -36.31 13.67
C VAL A 79 -29.11 -37.39 13.22
N ASN A 80 -30.33 -37.03 12.79
CA ASN A 80 -31.33 -37.96 12.28
C ASN A 80 -31.80 -37.49 10.89
N PHE A 81 -31.70 -38.36 9.90
CA PHE A 81 -32.14 -38.12 8.52
C PHE A 81 -33.24 -39.10 8.08
N ALA A 82 -33.96 -39.73 9.03
CA ALA A 82 -34.92 -40.77 8.72
C ALA A 82 -36.20 -40.26 8.05
N THR A 83 -36.65 -39.05 8.40
CA THR A 83 -37.83 -38.41 7.82
C THR A 83 -37.56 -36.95 7.43
N TRP A 84 -38.44 -36.35 6.61
CA TRP A 84 -38.34 -34.92 6.25
C TRP A 84 -38.41 -34.00 7.46
N ASP A 85 -39.20 -34.34 8.46
CA ASP A 85 -39.31 -33.55 9.70
C ASP A 85 -38.02 -33.68 10.53
N ASP A 86 -37.40 -34.85 10.62
CA ASP A 86 -36.13 -35.09 11.29
C ASP A 86 -34.98 -34.30 10.59
N ILE A 87 -34.99 -34.24 9.26
CA ILE A 87 -34.00 -33.47 8.48
C ILE A 87 -34.14 -31.98 8.77
N LEU A 88 -35.37 -31.45 8.83
CA LEU A 88 -35.64 -30.05 9.16
C LEU A 88 -35.23 -29.70 10.60
N GLU A 89 -35.50 -30.58 11.56
CA GLU A 89 -35.11 -30.41 12.96
C GLU A 89 -33.57 -30.43 13.10
N THR A 90 -32.89 -31.42 12.54
CA THR A 90 -31.41 -31.49 12.50
C THR A 90 -30.79 -30.25 11.85
N HIS A 91 -31.38 -29.74 10.75
CA HIS A 91 -30.90 -28.54 10.10
C HIS A 91 -31.11 -27.28 10.99
N ALA A 92 -32.22 -27.18 11.69
CA ALA A 92 -32.50 -26.09 12.62
C ALA A 92 -31.49 -26.08 13.79
N ASP A 93 -31.17 -27.26 14.33
CA ASP A 93 -30.18 -27.42 15.40
C ASP A 93 -28.77 -27.03 14.94
N ILE A 94 -28.35 -27.45 13.75
CA ILE A 94 -27.07 -27.05 13.16
C ILE A 94 -26.99 -25.53 12.97
N VAL A 95 -28.06 -24.89 12.50
CA VAL A 95 -28.10 -23.42 12.33
C VAL A 95 -28.04 -22.72 13.69
N ALA A 96 -28.72 -23.23 14.71
CA ALA A 96 -28.68 -22.67 16.07
C ALA A 96 -27.27 -22.78 16.67
N MET A 97 -26.60 -23.92 16.50
CA MET A 97 -25.22 -24.14 16.94
C MET A 97 -24.26 -23.22 16.25
N ASN A 98 -24.36 -23.05 14.92
CA ASN A 98 -23.52 -22.10 14.17
C ASN A 98 -23.69 -20.66 14.67
N ASN A 99 -24.91 -20.23 14.97
CA ASN A 99 -25.19 -18.91 15.54
C ASN A 99 -24.48 -18.70 16.89
N ILE A 100 -24.42 -19.70 17.74
CA ILE A 100 -23.73 -19.65 19.03
C ILE A 100 -22.20 -19.53 18.80
N ILE A 101 -21.65 -20.31 17.89
CA ILE A 101 -20.23 -20.24 17.53
C ILE A 101 -19.89 -18.85 16.99
N GLU A 102 -20.68 -18.33 16.07
CA GLU A 102 -20.49 -16.98 15.51
C GLU A 102 -20.58 -15.89 16.59
N ALA A 103 -21.48 -16.04 17.59
CA ALA A 103 -21.56 -15.11 18.70
C ALA A 103 -20.29 -15.12 19.57
N HIS A 104 -19.71 -16.29 19.85
CA HIS A 104 -18.43 -16.39 20.55
C HIS A 104 -17.28 -15.81 19.75
N ASP A 105 -17.21 -16.08 18.45
CA ASP A 105 -16.18 -15.53 17.56
C ASP A 105 -16.28 -14.01 17.47
N MET A 106 -17.49 -13.47 17.40
CA MET A 106 -17.73 -12.02 17.40
C MET A 106 -17.33 -11.38 18.73
N ALA A 107 -17.69 -11.97 19.85
CA ALA A 107 -17.32 -11.49 21.19
C ALA A 107 -15.80 -11.50 21.37
N ASN A 108 -15.14 -12.56 20.95
CA ASN A 108 -13.68 -12.68 20.99
C ASN A 108 -12.98 -11.65 20.08
N SER A 109 -13.52 -11.43 18.87
CA SER A 109 -13.01 -10.42 17.93
C SER A 109 -13.04 -9.02 18.51
N VAL A 110 -14.10 -8.61 19.18
CA VAL A 110 -14.25 -7.30 19.83
C VAL A 110 -13.18 -7.11 20.92
N GLN A 111 -12.97 -8.14 21.76
CA GLN A 111 -11.96 -8.05 22.83
C GLN A 111 -10.54 -8.07 22.25
N ALA A 112 -10.27 -8.87 21.23
CA ALA A 112 -8.99 -8.90 20.54
C ALA A 112 -8.65 -7.54 19.88
N GLU A 113 -9.65 -6.88 19.31
CA GLU A 113 -9.47 -5.53 18.74
C GLU A 113 -9.19 -4.50 19.83
N ARG A 114 -9.91 -4.59 20.97
CA ARG A 114 -9.68 -3.71 22.11
C ARG A 114 -8.29 -3.91 22.71
N LEU A 115 -7.84 -5.16 22.81
CA LEU A 115 -6.50 -5.48 23.30
C LEU A 115 -5.41 -4.92 22.37
N ARG A 116 -5.55 -5.09 21.04
CA ARG A 116 -4.63 -4.50 20.07
C ARG A 116 -4.54 -2.98 20.17
N ALA A 117 -5.68 -2.30 20.33
CA ALA A 117 -5.69 -0.86 20.55
C ALA A 117 -4.94 -0.46 21.81
N VAL A 118 -5.08 -1.23 22.92
CA VAL A 118 -4.34 -1.01 24.16
C VAL A 118 -2.84 -1.23 23.96
N GLU A 119 -2.41 -2.28 23.29
CA GLU A 119 -1.00 -2.59 23.01
C GLU A 119 -0.30 -1.47 22.24
N VAL A 120 -0.98 -0.88 21.25
CA VAL A 120 -0.47 0.28 20.51
C VAL A 120 -0.39 1.51 21.43
N LEU A 121 -1.45 1.79 22.20
CA LEU A 121 -1.54 2.97 23.05
C LEU A 121 -0.64 2.90 24.31
N LEU A 122 -0.27 1.72 24.78
CA LEU A 122 0.68 1.60 25.90
C LEU A 122 2.10 2.04 25.52
N ARG A 123 2.46 2.04 24.24
CA ARG A 123 3.75 2.58 23.78
C ARG A 123 3.74 4.10 23.74
N GLU A 124 2.63 4.69 23.27
CA GLU A 124 2.39 6.13 23.19
C GLU A 124 0.87 6.36 23.30
N PRO A 125 0.36 6.69 24.51
CA PRO A 125 -1.09 6.82 24.77
C PRO A 125 -1.78 7.81 23.85
N TYR A 126 -1.14 8.94 23.57
CA TYR A 126 -1.60 9.96 22.64
C TYR A 126 -0.44 10.88 22.25
N PHE A 127 -0.50 11.46 21.07
CA PHE A 127 0.52 12.38 20.56
C PHE A 127 0.05 13.83 20.49
N ALA A 128 -1.27 14.08 20.60
CA ALA A 128 -1.81 15.44 20.51
C ALA A 128 -3.04 15.64 21.41
N LYS A 129 -3.30 16.91 21.69
CA LYS A 129 -4.49 17.41 22.37
C LYS A 129 -5.05 18.60 21.62
N ILE A 130 -6.37 18.64 21.43
CA ILE A 130 -7.10 19.80 20.96
C ILE A 130 -8.17 20.21 21.97
N ALA A 131 -8.40 21.53 22.11
CA ALA A 131 -9.52 22.06 22.86
C ALA A 131 -10.51 22.73 21.90
N LEU A 132 -11.72 22.19 21.82
CA LEU A 132 -12.77 22.62 20.92
C LEU A 132 -13.95 23.21 21.69
N GLN A 133 -14.35 24.43 21.32
CA GLN A 133 -15.57 25.03 21.81
C GLN A 133 -16.68 24.79 20.77
N PHE A 134 -17.71 24.07 21.16
CA PHE A 134 -18.85 23.68 20.29
C PHE A 134 -19.98 24.71 20.26
N LYS A 135 -20.04 25.58 21.28
CA LYS A 135 -21.05 26.66 21.38
C LYS A 135 -20.38 27.86 22.03
N GLU A 136 -20.70 29.03 21.55
CA GLU A 136 -20.23 30.29 22.12
C GLU A 136 -20.59 30.39 23.61
N GLY A 137 -19.62 30.72 24.45
CA GLY A 137 -19.77 30.80 25.91
C GLY A 137 -19.78 29.46 26.67
N ALA A 138 -19.74 28.31 25.99
CA ALA A 138 -19.58 27.01 26.64
C ALA A 138 -18.09 26.71 26.91
N PRO A 139 -17.77 25.91 27.93
CA PRO A 139 -16.38 25.49 28.15
C PRO A 139 -15.87 24.68 26.96
N ALA A 140 -14.60 24.82 26.60
CA ALA A 140 -13.96 24.01 25.59
C ALA A 140 -13.86 22.56 26.07
N LYS A 141 -14.07 21.63 25.15
CA LYS A 141 -13.90 20.21 25.38
C LYS A 141 -12.49 19.79 24.92
N GLU A 142 -11.75 19.20 25.83
CA GLU A 142 -10.43 18.66 25.53
C GLU A 142 -10.55 17.26 24.95
N LEU A 143 -9.80 17.00 23.87
CA LEU A 143 -9.74 15.71 23.19
C LEU A 143 -8.27 15.35 22.99
N TYR A 144 -7.88 14.18 23.44
CA TYR A 144 -6.55 13.61 23.27
C TYR A 144 -6.57 12.66 22.05
N ILE A 145 -5.64 12.86 21.12
CA ILE A 145 -5.60 12.15 19.82
C ILE A 145 -4.41 11.18 19.85
N GLY A 146 -4.68 9.92 19.57
CA GLY A 146 -3.66 8.87 19.51
C GLY A 146 -3.79 8.00 18.27
N SER A 147 -2.88 7.03 18.15
CA SER A 147 -2.80 6.09 17.02
C SER A 147 -4.00 5.13 16.95
N ALA A 148 -4.73 4.95 18.07
CA ALA A 148 -5.98 4.20 18.13
C ALA A 148 -6.99 4.92 19.04
N GLY A 149 -8.28 4.60 18.87
CA GLY A 149 -9.34 5.14 19.72
C GLY A 149 -9.74 4.15 20.82
N ILE A 150 -9.91 4.64 22.06
CA ILE A 150 -10.36 3.80 23.16
C ILE A 150 -11.29 4.57 24.12
N SER A 151 -12.25 3.86 24.69
CA SER A 151 -13.17 4.37 25.72
C SER A 151 -13.07 3.54 26.99
N ASP A 152 -13.34 4.18 28.13
CA ASP A 152 -13.45 3.48 29.42
C ASP A 152 -14.72 2.63 29.52
N GLU A 153 -14.91 1.99 30.67
CA GLU A 153 -16.09 1.17 30.98
C GLU A 153 -17.41 1.95 31.02
N ASN A 154 -17.34 3.30 31.15
CA ASN A 154 -18.49 4.20 31.13
C ASN A 154 -18.72 4.83 29.74
N TYR A 155 -18.12 4.28 28.70
CA TYR A 155 -18.13 4.81 27.32
C TYR A 155 -17.59 6.24 27.18
N ARG A 156 -16.81 6.71 28.16
CA ARG A 156 -16.11 8.00 28.03
C ARG A 156 -14.86 7.78 27.19
N ARG A 157 -14.72 8.57 26.15
CA ARG A 157 -13.59 8.49 25.23
C ARG A 157 -12.33 8.96 25.94
N LEU A 158 -11.38 8.06 26.16
CA LEU A 158 -10.05 8.36 26.74
C LEU A 158 -9.12 8.91 25.66
N VAL A 159 -9.06 8.22 24.52
CA VAL A 159 -8.24 8.61 23.38
C VAL A 159 -9.11 8.60 22.13
N VAL A 160 -9.01 9.64 21.33
CA VAL A 160 -9.65 9.78 20.03
C VAL A 160 -8.71 9.23 18.96
N ASP A 161 -9.22 8.37 18.11
CA ASP A 161 -8.46 7.87 16.97
C ASP A 161 -8.13 9.01 16.00
N TRP A 162 -6.89 9.08 15.53
CA TRP A 162 -6.43 10.09 14.59
C TRP A 162 -7.20 10.09 13.26
N ARG A 163 -7.81 8.96 12.91
CA ARG A 163 -8.62 8.79 11.69
C ARG A 163 -10.04 9.34 11.84
N SER A 164 -10.49 9.59 13.05
CA SER A 164 -11.84 10.09 13.31
C SER A 164 -12.08 11.46 12.66
N PRO A 165 -13.31 11.80 12.28
CA PRO A 165 -13.61 13.09 11.65
C PRO A 165 -13.17 14.30 12.47
N VAL A 166 -13.35 14.26 13.81
CA VAL A 166 -12.96 15.40 14.68
C VAL A 166 -11.45 15.62 14.72
N ALA A 167 -10.64 14.57 14.51
CA ALA A 167 -9.20 14.68 14.46
C ALA A 167 -8.69 15.45 13.23
N GLU A 168 -9.51 15.60 12.18
CA GLU A 168 -9.19 16.45 11.02
C GLU A 168 -8.87 17.88 11.42
N VAL A 169 -9.54 18.40 12.46
CA VAL A 169 -9.31 19.75 12.98
C VAL A 169 -7.85 19.95 13.44
N TYR A 170 -7.23 18.90 14.00
CA TYR A 170 -5.83 18.95 14.39
C TYR A 170 -4.89 19.14 13.19
N TYR A 171 -5.16 18.46 12.06
CA TYR A 171 -4.24 18.43 10.92
C TYR A 171 -4.39 19.62 9.96
N ASN A 172 -5.59 20.09 9.74
CA ASN A 172 -5.89 21.00 8.62
C ASN A 172 -6.05 22.46 9.01
N GLN A 173 -6.25 22.75 10.31
CA GLN A 173 -6.83 24.04 10.70
C GLN A 173 -5.85 24.96 11.38
N THR A 174 -6.04 26.24 11.13
CA THR A 174 -5.49 27.33 11.94
C THR A 174 -6.36 27.51 13.19
N MET A 175 -5.82 28.10 14.26
CA MET A 175 -6.57 28.42 15.48
C MET A 175 -7.80 29.29 15.17
N GLY A 176 -8.85 29.10 15.95
CA GLY A 176 -10.11 29.87 15.81
C GLY A 176 -11.26 29.08 15.18
N PRO A 177 -12.26 29.80 14.61
CA PRO A 177 -13.46 29.18 14.04
C PRO A 177 -13.14 28.22 12.89
N THR A 178 -13.68 27.01 12.97
CA THR A 178 -13.45 25.95 11.98
C THR A 178 -14.62 24.98 11.93
N SER A 179 -14.53 23.94 11.07
CA SER A 179 -15.55 22.90 10.99
C SER A 179 -14.95 21.58 10.51
N TYR A 180 -15.64 20.48 10.80
CA TYR A 180 -15.36 19.16 10.26
C TYR A 180 -16.67 18.47 9.89
N VAL A 181 -16.61 17.45 9.03
CA VAL A 181 -17.78 16.67 8.59
C VAL A 181 -17.82 15.35 9.33
N ALA A 182 -18.95 15.06 9.98
CA ALA A 182 -19.22 13.75 10.60
C ALA A 182 -20.64 13.30 10.28
N ASP A 183 -20.82 12.06 9.87
CA ASP A 183 -22.12 11.48 9.49
C ASP A 183 -22.92 12.36 8.51
N GLY A 184 -22.24 12.93 7.52
CA GLY A 184 -22.81 13.82 6.50
C GLY A 184 -23.25 15.20 7.02
N ARG A 185 -22.87 15.57 8.26
CA ARG A 185 -23.19 16.85 8.88
C ARG A 185 -21.92 17.67 9.09
N THR A 186 -21.95 18.93 8.69
CA THR A 186 -20.88 19.89 9.03
C THR A 186 -21.06 20.36 10.48
N ILE A 187 -20.05 20.14 11.31
CA ILE A 187 -20.02 20.54 12.71
C ILE A 187 -19.05 21.71 12.84
N HIS A 188 -19.59 22.88 13.22
CA HIS A 188 -18.82 24.09 13.45
C HIS A 188 -18.29 24.11 14.88
N VAL A 189 -17.02 24.46 15.05
CA VAL A 189 -16.32 24.53 16.33
C VAL A 189 -15.32 25.68 16.33
N ASP A 190 -14.86 26.07 17.52
CA ASP A 190 -13.76 27.01 17.66
C ASP A 190 -12.56 26.28 18.28
N LEU A 191 -11.42 26.21 17.57
CA LEU A 191 -10.19 25.58 18.02
C LEU A 191 -9.42 26.54 18.91
N GLN A 192 -9.42 26.29 20.22
CA GLN A 192 -8.81 27.15 21.23
C GLN A 192 -7.42 26.71 21.66
N LEU A 193 -7.10 25.43 21.54
CA LEU A 193 -5.78 24.88 21.85
C LEU A 193 -5.45 23.77 20.87
N ARG A 194 -4.20 23.78 20.42
CA ARG A 194 -3.57 22.69 19.69
C ARG A 194 -2.20 22.43 20.33
N ARG A 195 -2.08 21.27 20.97
CA ARG A 195 -0.88 20.83 21.69
C ARG A 195 -0.40 19.52 21.16
N GLN A 196 0.90 19.40 21.01
CA GLN A 196 1.59 18.17 20.63
C GLN A 196 2.40 17.67 21.82
N PHE A 197 2.53 16.35 21.92
CA PHE A 197 3.28 15.69 22.97
C PHE A 197 4.39 14.82 22.39
N GLU A 198 5.46 14.71 23.15
CA GLU A 198 6.45 13.66 23.01
C GLU A 198 6.39 12.81 24.27
N ILE A 199 5.96 11.56 24.12
CA ILE A 199 5.65 10.64 25.22
C ILE A 199 6.42 9.34 25.00
N GLU A 200 6.97 8.78 26.06
CA GLU A 200 7.48 7.41 26.12
C GLU A 200 6.73 6.68 27.25
N GLU A 201 5.86 5.75 26.86
CA GLU A 201 5.00 5.00 27.78
C GLU A 201 4.16 5.92 28.69
N ASP A 202 4.43 5.96 30.01
CA ASP A 202 3.75 6.80 30.99
C ASP A 202 4.49 8.11 31.31
N ARG A 203 5.58 8.43 30.55
CA ARG A 203 6.44 9.57 30.79
C ARG A 203 6.30 10.64 29.70
N LEU A 204 5.88 11.83 30.08
CA LEU A 204 5.90 13.00 29.22
C LEU A 204 7.34 13.53 29.10
N ILE A 205 7.89 13.54 27.89
CA ILE A 205 9.21 14.10 27.60
C ILE A 205 9.13 15.60 27.42
N THR A 206 8.21 16.05 26.54
CA THR A 206 7.99 17.47 26.27
C THR A 206 6.62 17.68 25.61
N TYR A 207 6.18 18.95 25.57
CA TYR A 207 4.99 19.34 24.80
C TYR A 207 5.25 20.65 24.05
N PHE A 208 4.45 20.90 23.02
CA PHE A 208 4.50 22.10 22.21
C PHE A 208 3.09 22.59 21.89
N ASP A 209 2.80 23.86 22.16
CA ASP A 209 1.60 24.53 21.68
C ASP A 209 1.92 25.17 20.32
N SER A 210 1.09 24.92 19.31
CA SER A 210 1.32 25.38 17.94
C SER A 210 0.09 26.05 17.34
N ASP A 211 0.28 27.22 16.77
CA ASP A 211 -0.76 27.96 16.08
C ASP A 211 -0.95 27.54 14.61
N VAL A 212 0.09 26.91 14.03
CA VAL A 212 0.11 26.48 12.62
C VAL A 212 0.75 25.08 12.48
N ALA A 213 0.15 24.22 11.67
CA ALA A 213 0.60 22.86 11.43
C ALA A 213 2.01 22.76 10.78
N ILE A 214 2.45 23.80 10.07
CA ILE A 214 3.69 23.78 9.26
C ILE A 214 4.94 24.08 10.08
N GLU A 215 4.84 24.77 11.23
CA GLU A 215 5.97 25.10 12.12
C GLU A 215 6.18 24.07 13.25
N ASP A 216 5.93 22.82 12.95
CA ASP A 216 5.92 21.75 13.94
C ASP A 216 7.32 21.46 14.49
N LYS A 217 7.59 21.87 15.73
CA LYS A 217 8.87 21.63 16.41
C LYS A 217 9.12 20.12 16.62
N LEU A 218 8.08 19.31 16.78
CA LEU A 218 8.20 17.87 16.87
C LEU A 218 8.61 17.25 15.52
N LEU A 219 8.05 17.72 14.40
CA LEU A 219 8.48 17.30 13.07
C LEU A 219 9.98 17.58 12.89
N LEU A 220 10.44 18.79 13.20
CA LEU A 220 11.86 19.15 13.13
C LEU A 220 12.73 18.33 14.09
N ALA A 221 12.25 18.04 15.28
CA ALA A 221 12.95 17.19 16.26
C ALA A 221 12.99 15.72 15.78
N SER A 222 11.89 15.18 15.24
CA SER A 222 11.84 13.83 14.70
C SER A 222 12.73 13.64 13.48
N LEU A 223 12.77 14.62 12.58
CA LEU A 223 13.65 14.62 11.42
C LEU A 223 15.15 14.71 11.78
N SER A 224 15.48 15.22 12.96
CA SER A 224 16.87 15.30 13.46
C SER A 224 17.36 14.04 14.18
N ARG A 225 16.45 13.14 14.60
CA ARG A 225 16.75 11.85 15.20
C ARG A 225 16.91 10.81 14.08
N GLY A 226 17.82 9.85 14.27
CA GLY A 226 18.13 8.85 13.25
C GLY A 226 16.94 7.95 12.83
N ARG A 227 17.16 7.14 11.81
CA ARG A 227 16.18 6.30 11.11
C ARG A 227 15.25 5.41 11.97
N SER A 228 15.64 5.04 13.19
CA SER A 228 14.87 4.14 14.06
C SER A 228 13.72 4.78 14.83
N ALA A 229 13.72 6.10 15.03
CA ALA A 229 12.66 6.82 15.74
C ALA A 229 11.53 7.32 14.80
N HIS A 230 11.60 6.97 13.52
CA HIS A 230 10.82 7.59 12.43
C HIS A 230 9.33 7.26 12.44
N MET A 231 8.94 6.11 13.01
CA MET A 231 7.61 5.54 12.80
C MET A 231 6.54 6.11 13.73
N GLN A 232 6.89 6.42 14.96
CA GLN A 232 5.93 6.95 15.95
C GLN A 232 5.53 8.41 15.67
N ALA A 233 6.43 9.16 15.02
CA ALA A 233 6.15 10.54 14.64
C ALA A 233 5.25 10.68 13.37
N ILE A 234 5.03 9.61 12.62
CA ILE A 234 4.34 9.67 11.31
C ILE A 234 2.90 10.17 11.47
N THR A 235 2.15 9.64 12.44
CA THR A 235 0.75 10.05 12.66
C THR A 235 0.63 11.44 13.28
N ALA A 236 1.59 11.82 14.15
CA ALA A 236 1.60 13.14 14.79
C ALA A 236 1.92 14.27 13.82
N THR A 237 2.65 13.99 12.75
CA THR A 237 3.25 15.00 11.85
C THR A 237 2.65 15.00 10.44
N ILE A 238 1.46 14.42 10.25
CA ILE A 238 0.74 14.50 8.96
C ILE A 238 0.50 15.97 8.62
N GLN A 239 1.03 16.41 7.49
CA GLN A 239 0.87 17.76 7.01
C GLN A 239 -0.44 17.94 6.22
N ARG A 240 -0.88 19.17 6.03
CA ARG A 240 -2.15 19.49 5.38
C ARG A 240 -2.31 18.85 4.00
N GLU A 241 -1.27 18.90 3.15
CA GLU A 241 -1.30 18.29 1.82
C GLU A 241 -1.39 16.77 1.89
N GLN A 242 -0.67 16.14 2.84
CA GLN A 242 -0.71 14.70 3.09
C GLN A 242 -2.10 14.29 3.62
N ASN A 243 -2.65 15.04 4.58
CA ASN A 243 -3.97 14.78 5.14
C ASN A 243 -5.08 14.89 4.08
N ALA A 244 -4.96 15.81 3.12
CA ALA A 244 -5.89 15.91 2.00
C ALA A 244 -5.92 14.64 1.14
N VAL A 245 -4.78 13.97 0.94
CA VAL A 245 -4.70 12.68 0.25
C VAL A 245 -5.25 11.55 1.13
N VAL A 246 -4.84 11.50 2.40
CA VAL A 246 -5.26 10.45 3.36
C VAL A 246 -6.78 10.42 3.50
N ARG A 247 -7.43 11.58 3.59
CA ARG A 247 -8.88 11.73 3.78
C ARG A 247 -9.65 12.05 2.50
N HIS A 248 -9.01 11.96 1.34
CA HIS A 248 -9.70 12.20 0.07
C HIS A 248 -10.96 11.33 -0.04
N GLU A 249 -12.00 11.86 -0.66
CA GLU A 249 -13.23 11.14 -0.94
C GLU A 249 -12.94 9.80 -1.64
N ASP A 250 -13.84 8.83 -1.46
CA ASP A 250 -13.73 7.52 -2.10
C ASP A 250 -14.12 7.63 -3.57
N VAL A 251 -13.12 7.79 -4.43
CA VAL A 251 -13.26 7.95 -5.89
C VAL A 251 -12.76 6.71 -6.62
N PRO A 252 -13.26 6.43 -7.84
CA PRO A 252 -12.81 5.25 -8.61
C PRO A 252 -11.30 5.22 -8.81
N VAL A 253 -10.67 6.37 -9.05
CA VAL A 253 -9.21 6.47 -9.21
C VAL A 253 -8.71 7.77 -8.59
N LEU A 254 -7.75 7.66 -7.68
CA LEU A 254 -7.01 8.78 -7.12
C LEU A 254 -5.55 8.71 -7.59
N GLN A 255 -5.11 9.71 -8.36
CA GLN A 255 -3.75 9.84 -8.85
C GLN A 255 -3.00 10.90 -8.03
N VAL A 256 -1.93 10.50 -7.35
CA VAL A 256 -1.16 11.36 -6.43
C VAL A 256 0.26 11.54 -6.94
N ALA A 257 0.58 12.74 -7.40
CA ALA A 257 1.93 13.14 -7.77
C ALA A 257 2.66 13.72 -6.56
N GLY A 258 3.79 13.13 -6.17
CA GLY A 258 4.59 13.64 -5.06
C GLY A 258 6.05 13.75 -5.41
N ILE A 259 6.68 14.89 -5.08
CA ILE A 259 8.13 15.07 -5.28
C ILE A 259 8.95 14.13 -4.38
N ALA A 260 10.23 14.06 -4.65
CA ALA A 260 11.17 13.31 -3.80
C ALA A 260 11.11 13.83 -2.35
N GLY A 261 11.01 12.90 -1.41
CA GLY A 261 10.95 13.23 0.03
C GLY A 261 9.63 13.78 0.54
N SER A 262 8.56 13.80 -0.26
CA SER A 262 7.24 14.31 0.18
C SER A 262 6.46 13.36 1.11
N GLY A 263 7.05 12.24 1.51
CA GLY A 263 6.41 11.28 2.40
C GLY A 263 5.36 10.40 1.72
N LYS A 264 5.48 10.18 0.41
CA LYS A 264 4.56 9.32 -0.39
C LYS A 264 4.23 7.99 0.29
N THR A 265 5.25 7.25 0.70
CA THR A 265 5.11 5.96 1.36
C THR A 265 4.31 6.05 2.67
N SER A 266 4.54 7.10 3.46
CA SER A 266 3.79 7.33 4.71
C SER A 266 2.33 7.65 4.43
N VAL A 267 2.06 8.53 3.48
CA VAL A 267 0.70 8.90 3.02
C VAL A 267 -0.05 7.66 2.51
N PHE A 268 0.64 6.82 1.77
CA PHE A 268 0.12 5.56 1.25
C PHE A 268 -0.39 4.64 2.37
N MET A 269 0.44 4.39 3.38
CA MET A 269 0.07 3.54 4.52
C MET A 269 -1.03 4.16 5.39
N GLN A 270 -0.95 5.47 5.61
CA GLN A 270 -1.99 6.22 6.32
C GLN A 270 -3.33 6.16 5.59
N ARG A 271 -3.33 6.22 4.24
CA ARG A 271 -4.55 6.05 3.44
C ARG A 271 -5.13 4.65 3.58
N ILE A 272 -4.31 3.60 3.57
CA ILE A 272 -4.75 2.22 3.82
C ILE A 272 -5.40 2.13 5.20
N ALA A 273 -4.71 2.59 6.24
CA ALA A 273 -5.22 2.57 7.60
C ALA A 273 -6.52 3.37 7.74
N TYR A 274 -6.63 4.51 7.05
CA TYR A 274 -7.85 5.32 7.02
C TYR A 274 -9.02 4.60 6.34
N LEU A 275 -8.79 3.89 5.22
CA LEU A 275 -9.82 3.12 4.52
C LEU A 275 -10.31 1.94 5.38
N PHE A 276 -9.42 1.21 6.04
CA PHE A 276 -9.81 0.15 6.98
C PHE A 276 -10.64 0.69 8.15
N TYR A 277 -10.28 1.86 8.66
CA TYR A 277 -11.05 2.52 9.71
C TYR A 277 -12.44 2.95 9.23
N GLN A 278 -12.54 3.55 8.04
CA GLN A 278 -13.82 4.02 7.46
C GLN A 278 -14.77 2.87 7.11
N HIS A 279 -14.23 1.77 6.60
CA HIS A 279 -15.01 0.61 6.17
C HIS A 279 -14.92 -0.55 7.15
N ARG A 280 -14.73 -0.24 8.44
CA ARG A 280 -14.58 -1.24 9.50
C ARG A 280 -15.74 -2.23 9.51
N GLY A 281 -15.43 -3.53 9.49
CA GLY A 281 -16.41 -4.62 9.40
C GLY A 281 -16.98 -4.88 7.99
N ALA A 282 -16.64 -4.06 6.99
CA ALA A 282 -17.06 -4.21 5.59
C ALA A 282 -15.91 -4.39 4.60
N LEU A 283 -14.68 -4.09 4.99
CA LEU A 283 -13.47 -4.24 4.18
C LEU A 283 -12.51 -5.21 4.87
N ASP A 284 -12.24 -6.33 4.20
CA ASP A 284 -11.23 -7.30 4.65
C ASP A 284 -9.87 -6.99 4.01
N PRO A 285 -8.75 -7.17 4.73
CA PRO A 285 -7.40 -6.98 4.18
C PRO A 285 -7.11 -7.75 2.89
N THR A 286 -7.70 -8.94 2.71
CA THR A 286 -7.58 -9.75 1.49
C THR A 286 -8.25 -9.14 0.26
N GLN A 287 -9.06 -8.09 0.45
CA GLN A 287 -9.71 -7.32 -0.61
C GLN A 287 -8.90 -6.08 -1.03
N VAL A 288 -7.75 -5.84 -0.37
CA VAL A 288 -6.85 -4.70 -0.63
C VAL A 288 -5.54 -5.23 -1.17
N PHE A 289 -5.16 -4.76 -2.36
CA PHE A 289 -3.96 -5.19 -3.07
C PHE A 289 -2.99 -4.02 -3.18
N LEU A 290 -1.73 -4.30 -2.90
CA LEU A 290 -0.63 -3.36 -3.05
C LEU A 290 0.32 -3.88 -4.12
N ILE A 291 0.49 -3.11 -5.19
CA ILE A 291 1.42 -3.42 -6.27
C ILE A 291 2.64 -2.50 -6.16
N SER A 292 3.82 -3.08 -5.93
CA SER A 292 5.07 -2.33 -5.77
C SER A 292 6.18 -2.92 -6.64
N PRO A 293 7.05 -2.09 -7.24
CA PRO A 293 8.18 -2.60 -8.01
C PRO A 293 9.31 -3.19 -7.13
N ASN A 294 9.26 -2.98 -5.81
CA ASN A 294 10.33 -3.38 -4.89
C ASN A 294 9.82 -4.35 -3.80
N PRO A 295 10.29 -5.60 -3.79
CA PRO A 295 9.90 -6.57 -2.76
C PRO A 295 10.38 -6.20 -1.33
N VAL A 296 11.40 -5.33 -1.20
CA VAL A 296 11.85 -4.80 0.10
C VAL A 296 10.78 -3.90 0.72
N PHE A 297 10.01 -3.23 -0.11
CA PHE A 297 8.91 -2.38 0.30
C PHE A 297 7.81 -3.17 1.06
N GLY A 298 7.50 -4.38 0.60
CA GLY A 298 6.57 -5.28 1.30
C GLY A 298 6.98 -5.52 2.75
N ARG A 299 8.25 -5.88 2.98
CA ARG A 299 8.78 -6.09 4.34
C ARG A 299 8.74 -4.85 5.25
N TYR A 300 8.79 -3.67 4.67
CA TYR A 300 8.63 -2.43 5.40
C TYR A 300 7.17 -2.23 5.84
N ILE A 301 6.21 -2.44 4.93
CA ILE A 301 4.77 -2.33 5.21
C ILE A 301 4.33 -3.34 6.26
N ASP A 302 4.84 -4.58 6.21
CA ASP A 302 4.55 -5.65 7.17
C ASP A 302 4.80 -5.25 8.63
N ARG A 303 5.68 -4.27 8.85
CA ARG A 303 5.97 -3.73 10.19
C ARG A 303 5.14 -2.49 10.53
N VAL A 304 4.82 -1.66 9.54
CA VAL A 304 4.24 -0.34 9.75
C VAL A 304 2.74 -0.36 9.96
N LEU A 305 2.00 -1.14 9.17
CA LEU A 305 0.53 -1.20 9.29
C LEU A 305 0.08 -1.76 10.64
N PRO A 306 0.72 -2.80 11.22
CA PRO A 306 0.44 -3.21 12.59
C PRO A 306 0.67 -2.11 13.63
N ASP A 307 1.68 -1.24 13.47
CA ASP A 307 1.90 -0.09 14.35
C ASP A 307 0.78 0.97 14.22
N LEU A 308 0.07 1.01 13.09
CA LEU A 308 -1.13 1.81 12.88
C LEU A 308 -2.43 1.10 13.33
N GLY A 309 -2.32 -0.10 13.93
CA GLY A 309 -3.43 -0.90 14.45
C GLY A 309 -4.20 -1.70 13.40
N GLU A 310 -3.63 -1.91 12.21
CA GLU A 310 -4.30 -2.58 11.09
C GLU A 310 -3.58 -3.87 10.65
N ARG A 311 -4.30 -4.76 9.96
CA ARG A 311 -3.73 -5.95 9.33
C ARG A 311 -3.16 -5.60 7.94
N ASN A 312 -2.15 -6.37 7.50
CA ASN A 312 -1.52 -6.15 6.22
C ASN A 312 -2.43 -6.56 5.05
N PRO A 313 -2.47 -5.77 3.95
CA PRO A 313 -3.09 -6.15 2.70
C PRO A 313 -2.24 -7.18 1.95
N GLU A 314 -2.72 -7.66 0.80
CA GLU A 314 -1.93 -8.50 -0.08
C GLU A 314 -0.93 -7.65 -0.88
N ILE A 315 0.38 -7.96 -0.74
CA ILE A 315 1.46 -7.19 -1.34
C ILE A 315 2.11 -8.02 -2.43
N LEU A 316 2.15 -7.50 -3.66
CA LEU A 316 2.65 -8.19 -4.85
C LEU A 316 3.59 -7.28 -5.65
N THR A 317 4.63 -7.87 -6.19
CA THR A 317 5.35 -7.27 -7.31
C THR A 317 4.58 -7.55 -8.62
N TRP A 318 4.94 -6.83 -9.68
CA TRP A 318 4.38 -7.11 -11.01
C TRP A 318 4.60 -8.57 -11.45
N GLU A 319 5.76 -9.13 -11.14
CA GLU A 319 6.09 -10.51 -11.49
C GLU A 319 5.25 -11.52 -10.69
N GLU A 320 5.10 -11.32 -9.39
CA GLU A 320 4.27 -12.15 -8.52
C GLU A 320 2.78 -12.08 -8.92
N PHE A 321 2.31 -10.91 -9.35
CA PHE A 321 0.95 -10.74 -9.87
C PHE A 321 0.75 -11.46 -11.19
N LEU A 322 1.68 -11.31 -12.14
CA LEU A 322 1.47 -11.78 -13.52
C LEU A 322 1.78 -13.27 -13.68
N SER A 323 2.81 -13.80 -13.00
CA SER A 323 3.28 -15.19 -13.19
C SER A 323 2.19 -16.26 -13.04
N PRO A 324 1.30 -16.21 -12.02
CA PRO A 324 0.22 -17.20 -11.86
C PRO A 324 -0.84 -17.15 -12.97
N LEU A 325 -0.94 -16.03 -13.69
CA LEU A 325 -1.91 -15.84 -14.77
C LEU A 325 -1.41 -16.37 -16.11
N LEU A 326 -0.10 -16.65 -16.22
CA LEU A 326 0.57 -17.13 -17.42
C LEU A 326 0.55 -18.65 -17.50
N PRO A 327 0.54 -19.25 -18.71
CA PRO A 327 0.69 -20.68 -18.87
C PRO A 327 2.10 -21.13 -18.46
N ALA A 328 2.21 -22.39 -18.04
CA ALA A 328 3.48 -22.98 -17.66
C ALA A 328 4.57 -22.81 -18.73
N GLY A 329 5.75 -22.35 -18.32
CA GLY A 329 6.89 -22.12 -19.22
C GLY A 329 6.91 -20.75 -19.92
N ARG A 330 5.90 -19.90 -19.77
CA ARG A 330 5.93 -18.52 -20.24
C ARG A 330 6.43 -17.61 -19.14
N GLY A 331 7.57 -16.95 -19.35
CA GLY A 331 8.08 -15.92 -18.42
C GLY A 331 7.37 -14.58 -18.58
N VAL A 332 7.53 -13.69 -17.59
CA VAL A 332 6.92 -12.35 -17.61
C VAL A 332 7.41 -11.51 -18.80
N GLY A 333 8.70 -11.60 -19.14
CA GLY A 333 9.28 -10.93 -20.32
C GLY A 333 9.17 -9.41 -20.29
N GLU A 334 9.28 -8.79 -21.48
CA GLU A 334 9.13 -7.34 -21.65
C GLU A 334 7.66 -6.93 -21.53
N SER A 335 7.44 -5.84 -20.79
CA SER A 335 6.11 -5.32 -20.45
C SER A 335 5.77 -3.98 -21.12
N ASP A 336 6.64 -3.50 -22.02
CA ASP A 336 6.41 -2.25 -22.78
C ASP A 336 5.41 -2.48 -23.89
N VAL A 337 4.14 -2.21 -23.59
CA VAL A 337 3.01 -2.34 -24.51
C VAL A 337 2.17 -1.06 -24.44
N SER A 338 1.96 -0.43 -25.59
CA SER A 338 1.13 0.77 -25.68
C SER A 338 -0.37 0.43 -25.56
N LEU A 339 -1.15 1.40 -25.08
CA LEU A 339 -2.60 1.28 -24.98
C LEU A 339 -3.26 1.05 -26.35
N GLU A 340 -2.70 1.62 -27.43
CA GLU A 340 -3.19 1.43 -28.80
C GLU A 340 -3.15 -0.03 -29.22
N ARG A 341 -2.08 -0.77 -28.88
CA ARG A 341 -1.98 -2.20 -29.17
C ARG A 341 -3.04 -3.02 -28.42
N LEU A 342 -3.38 -2.64 -27.20
CA LEU A 342 -4.42 -3.30 -26.42
C LEU A 342 -5.83 -2.99 -26.97
N ARG A 343 -6.08 -1.76 -27.40
CA ARG A 343 -7.32 -1.38 -28.11
C ARG A 343 -7.50 -2.18 -29.41
N ALA A 344 -6.41 -2.41 -30.14
CA ALA A 344 -6.47 -3.24 -31.34
C ALA A 344 -6.87 -4.68 -31.00
N ILE A 345 -6.45 -5.24 -29.88
CA ILE A 345 -6.91 -6.53 -29.37
C ILE A 345 -8.41 -6.50 -29.09
N ASP A 346 -8.91 -5.51 -28.35
CA ASP A 346 -10.35 -5.40 -28.04
C ASP A 346 -11.21 -5.27 -29.31
N ALA A 347 -10.79 -4.44 -30.28
CA ALA A 347 -11.47 -4.27 -31.56
C ALA A 347 -11.51 -5.57 -32.35
N ALA A 348 -10.41 -6.33 -32.35
CA ALA A 348 -10.33 -7.60 -33.06
C ALA A 348 -11.19 -8.70 -32.41
N VAL A 349 -11.19 -8.76 -31.04
CA VAL A 349 -12.04 -9.73 -30.31
C VAL A 349 -13.52 -9.50 -30.56
N ALA A 350 -13.97 -8.25 -30.69
CA ALA A 350 -15.38 -7.93 -30.93
C ALA A 350 -15.96 -8.57 -32.18
N SER A 351 -15.12 -8.84 -33.20
CA SER A 351 -15.52 -9.46 -34.48
C SER A 351 -14.99 -10.89 -34.68
N PHE A 352 -14.39 -11.48 -33.63
CA PHE A 352 -13.74 -12.78 -33.74
C PHE A 352 -14.72 -13.94 -33.68
N GLU A 353 -14.57 -14.89 -34.60
CA GLU A 353 -15.31 -16.16 -34.61
C GLU A 353 -14.37 -17.32 -34.27
N PHE A 354 -14.76 -18.10 -33.26
CA PHE A 354 -14.04 -19.30 -32.87
C PHE A 354 -14.09 -20.39 -33.93
N ALA A 355 -12.97 -21.09 -34.08
CA ALA A 355 -12.84 -22.28 -34.90
C ALA A 355 -12.31 -23.45 -34.06
N ARG A 356 -12.40 -24.69 -34.60
CA ARG A 356 -11.91 -25.89 -33.90
C ARG A 356 -10.45 -25.77 -33.42
N SER A 357 -9.60 -25.10 -34.19
CA SER A 357 -8.19 -24.91 -33.86
C SER A 357 -7.96 -24.09 -32.60
N ASP A 358 -8.93 -23.32 -32.17
CA ASP A 358 -8.83 -22.45 -30.99
C ASP A 358 -9.06 -23.20 -29.65
N PHE A 359 -9.43 -24.48 -29.75
CA PHE A 359 -9.79 -25.30 -28.61
C PHE A 359 -8.81 -26.46 -28.40
N ARG A 360 -8.43 -26.66 -27.13
CA ARG A 360 -7.56 -27.74 -26.66
C ARG A 360 -8.40 -28.87 -26.08
N ASP A 361 -7.81 -30.07 -26.07
CA ASP A 361 -8.33 -31.18 -25.27
C ASP A 361 -8.00 -30.95 -23.80
N ILE A 362 -8.90 -31.32 -22.91
CA ILE A 362 -8.63 -31.43 -21.48
C ILE A 362 -8.24 -32.86 -21.18
N THR A 363 -6.99 -33.04 -20.78
CA THR A 363 -6.40 -34.36 -20.49
C THR A 363 -5.82 -34.34 -19.06
N SER A 364 -5.96 -35.45 -18.34
CA SER A 364 -5.35 -35.63 -17.02
C SER A 364 -5.02 -37.10 -16.81
N ALA A 365 -3.92 -37.43 -16.17
CA ALA A 365 -3.44 -38.79 -15.90
C ALA A 365 -3.47 -39.69 -17.18
N GLY A 366 -3.14 -39.15 -18.36
CA GLY A 366 -3.14 -39.87 -19.62
C GLY A 366 -4.53 -40.10 -20.25
N VAL A 367 -5.59 -39.67 -19.60
CA VAL A 367 -6.98 -39.80 -20.07
C VAL A 367 -7.47 -38.49 -20.70
N ARG A 368 -8.05 -38.55 -21.88
CA ARG A 368 -8.77 -37.41 -22.48
C ARG A 368 -10.19 -37.34 -21.91
N LEU A 369 -10.41 -36.36 -21.02
CA LEU A 369 -11.70 -36.15 -20.35
C LEU A 369 -12.69 -35.39 -21.26
N LEU A 370 -12.20 -34.32 -21.92
CA LEU A 370 -12.96 -33.55 -22.90
C LEU A 370 -12.09 -33.31 -24.14
N GLY A 371 -12.62 -33.64 -25.31
CA GLY A 371 -11.96 -33.35 -26.59
C GLY A 371 -12.33 -31.96 -27.10
N GLY A 372 -11.41 -31.31 -27.82
CA GLY A 372 -11.65 -30.01 -28.45
C GLY A 372 -12.83 -29.99 -29.44
N ASP A 373 -13.18 -31.14 -30.02
CA ASP A 373 -14.41 -31.28 -30.85
C ASP A 373 -15.68 -31.15 -30.00
N ALA A 374 -15.65 -31.58 -28.72
CA ALA A 374 -16.76 -31.38 -27.80
C ALA A 374 -16.86 -29.90 -27.39
N VAL A 375 -15.71 -29.23 -27.22
CA VAL A 375 -15.65 -27.79 -26.96
C VAL A 375 -16.20 -26.99 -28.15
N GLU A 376 -15.82 -27.33 -29.38
CA GLU A 376 -16.34 -26.71 -30.58
C GLU A 376 -17.87 -26.82 -30.70
N LYS A 377 -18.43 -28.03 -30.45
CA LYS A 377 -19.88 -28.25 -30.42
C LYS A 377 -20.58 -27.39 -29.37
N VAL A 378 -19.95 -27.17 -28.19
CA VAL A 378 -20.48 -26.25 -27.19
C VAL A 378 -20.39 -24.82 -27.66
N SER A 379 -19.25 -24.40 -28.21
CA SER A 379 -19.08 -23.07 -28.81
C SER A 379 -20.13 -22.74 -29.89
N ALA A 380 -20.47 -23.70 -30.71
CA ALA A 380 -21.51 -23.55 -31.76
C ALA A 380 -22.91 -23.29 -31.19
N LYS A 381 -23.24 -23.80 -29.98
CA LYS A 381 -24.52 -23.48 -29.32
C LYS A 381 -24.68 -22.00 -28.99
N PHE A 382 -23.57 -21.32 -28.73
CA PHE A 382 -23.51 -19.91 -28.35
C PHE A 382 -22.95 -19.00 -29.47
N ALA A 383 -22.99 -19.44 -30.71
CA ALA A 383 -22.46 -18.68 -31.86
C ALA A 383 -23.17 -17.34 -32.09
N ASN A 384 -24.38 -17.16 -31.58
CA ASN A 384 -25.14 -15.92 -31.63
C ASN A 384 -24.58 -14.83 -30.66
N LEU A 385 -23.69 -15.19 -29.76
CA LEU A 385 -23.00 -14.26 -28.86
C LEU A 385 -21.61 -13.94 -29.42
N PRO A 386 -21.15 -12.68 -29.33
CA PRO A 386 -19.78 -12.32 -29.69
C PRO A 386 -18.75 -13.07 -28.85
N ALA A 387 -17.55 -13.23 -29.36
CA ALA A 387 -16.43 -13.71 -28.56
C ALA A 387 -16.21 -12.75 -27.34
N GLY A 388 -16.02 -13.32 -26.17
CA GLY A 388 -15.85 -12.55 -24.96
C GLY A 388 -16.35 -13.24 -23.68
N PRO A 389 -16.29 -12.55 -22.54
CA PRO A 389 -16.54 -13.12 -21.22
C PRO A 389 -17.87 -13.85 -21.07
N HIS A 390 -18.96 -13.24 -21.55
CA HIS A 390 -20.30 -13.83 -21.42
C HIS A 390 -20.41 -15.17 -22.14
N ARG A 391 -19.93 -15.24 -23.40
CA ARG A 391 -19.91 -16.50 -24.17
C ARG A 391 -19.01 -17.54 -23.52
N ALA A 392 -17.82 -17.14 -23.05
CA ALA A 392 -16.88 -18.03 -22.38
C ALA A 392 -17.45 -18.62 -21.07
N THR A 393 -18.14 -17.82 -20.26
CA THR A 393 -18.82 -18.28 -19.03
C THR A 393 -19.87 -19.35 -19.35
N LEU A 394 -20.76 -19.10 -20.32
CA LEU A 394 -21.79 -20.07 -20.69
C LEU A 394 -21.18 -21.37 -21.26
N MET A 395 -20.07 -21.23 -22.02
CA MET A 395 -19.34 -22.40 -22.52
C MET A 395 -18.72 -23.17 -21.33
N ALA A 396 -18.09 -22.50 -20.38
CA ALA A 396 -17.47 -23.14 -19.22
C ALA A 396 -18.50 -23.90 -18.36
N GLU A 397 -19.68 -23.31 -18.12
CA GLU A 397 -20.78 -23.97 -17.42
C GLU A 397 -21.23 -25.26 -18.12
N GLU A 398 -21.49 -25.22 -19.42
CA GLU A 398 -21.87 -26.39 -20.19
C GLU A 398 -20.77 -27.46 -20.26
N LEU A 399 -19.50 -27.03 -20.37
CA LEU A 399 -18.33 -27.94 -20.37
C LEU A 399 -18.11 -28.60 -19.03
N SER A 400 -18.34 -27.88 -17.93
CA SER A 400 -18.28 -28.40 -16.57
C SER A 400 -19.31 -29.53 -16.35
N VAL A 401 -20.55 -29.32 -16.83
CA VAL A 401 -21.60 -30.38 -16.80
C VAL A 401 -21.13 -31.62 -17.57
N ARG A 402 -20.51 -31.45 -18.74
CA ARG A 402 -20.00 -32.56 -19.54
C ARG A 402 -18.81 -33.27 -18.88
N LEU A 403 -17.90 -32.53 -18.25
CA LEU A 403 -16.80 -33.11 -17.49
C LEU A 403 -17.31 -33.95 -16.34
N THR A 404 -18.23 -33.42 -15.55
CA THR A 404 -18.89 -34.14 -14.44
C THR A 404 -19.59 -35.43 -14.94
N ALA A 405 -20.34 -35.33 -16.07
CA ALA A 405 -20.96 -36.52 -16.67
C ALA A 405 -19.93 -37.55 -17.12
N ARG A 406 -18.77 -37.11 -17.63
CA ARG A 406 -17.66 -38.00 -18.03
C ARG A 406 -17.05 -38.68 -16.79
N LEU A 407 -16.78 -37.93 -15.72
CA LEU A 407 -16.27 -38.50 -14.46
C LEU A 407 -17.27 -39.52 -13.87
N LYS A 408 -18.56 -39.23 -13.84
CA LYS A 408 -19.60 -40.17 -13.41
C LYS A 408 -19.63 -41.44 -14.28
N SER A 409 -19.41 -41.29 -15.61
CA SER A 409 -19.30 -42.44 -16.51
C SER A 409 -18.07 -43.28 -16.24
N LEU A 410 -16.95 -42.70 -15.88
CA LEU A 410 -15.72 -43.40 -15.49
C LEU A 410 -15.91 -44.07 -14.09
N ALA A 411 -16.56 -43.41 -13.14
CA ALA A 411 -16.86 -43.93 -11.82
C ALA A 411 -17.76 -45.18 -11.84
N ALA A 412 -18.51 -45.42 -12.93
CA ALA A 412 -19.34 -46.60 -13.12
C ALA A 412 -18.59 -47.78 -13.79
N GLN A 413 -17.30 -47.65 -14.13
CA GLN A 413 -16.52 -48.69 -14.79
C GLN A 413 -15.86 -49.59 -13.73
N GLU A 414 -15.89 -50.91 -14.01
CA GLU A 414 -15.22 -51.92 -13.16
C GLU A 414 -13.71 -51.65 -13.02
N ASP A 415 -13.04 -51.26 -14.13
CA ASP A 415 -11.63 -50.92 -14.13
C ASP A 415 -11.29 -49.84 -13.09
N THR A 416 -12.17 -48.85 -12.86
CA THR A 416 -11.99 -47.81 -11.85
C THR A 416 -12.14 -48.37 -10.42
N HIS A 417 -13.08 -49.29 -10.20
CA HIS A 417 -13.27 -49.93 -8.93
C HIS A 417 -12.08 -50.86 -8.57
N ASP A 418 -11.55 -51.59 -9.56
CA ASP A 418 -10.37 -52.42 -9.42
C ASP A 418 -9.10 -51.59 -9.11
N GLU A 419 -8.99 -50.42 -9.78
CA GLU A 419 -7.91 -49.46 -9.50
C GLU A 419 -7.94 -49.01 -8.05
N ILE A 420 -9.13 -48.61 -7.53
CA ILE A 420 -9.32 -48.16 -6.15
C ILE A 420 -9.04 -49.26 -5.17
N ALA A 421 -9.52 -50.46 -5.42
CA ALA A 421 -9.27 -51.64 -4.56
C ALA A 421 -7.78 -52.01 -4.48
N SER A 422 -6.99 -51.65 -5.50
CA SER A 422 -5.53 -51.89 -5.55
C SER A 422 -4.71 -50.80 -4.82
N LEU A 423 -5.31 -49.67 -4.41
CA LEU A 423 -4.63 -48.63 -3.63
C LEU A 423 -4.18 -49.15 -2.26
N PRO A 424 -3.06 -48.64 -1.72
CA PRO A 424 -2.68 -48.89 -0.34
C PRO A 424 -3.81 -48.50 0.64
N VAL A 425 -3.93 -49.31 1.72
CA VAL A 425 -5.01 -49.09 2.74
C VAL A 425 -4.96 -47.69 3.36
N ASP A 426 -3.77 -47.18 3.60
CA ASP A 426 -3.55 -45.83 4.13
C ASP A 426 -4.07 -44.74 3.16
N GLU A 427 -3.95 -44.96 1.86
CA GLU A 427 -4.47 -44.03 0.84
C GLU A 427 -6.00 -44.14 0.70
N GLN A 428 -6.56 -45.35 0.80
CA GLN A 428 -8.02 -45.49 0.84
C GLN A 428 -8.61 -44.82 2.07
N LEU A 429 -7.99 -44.98 3.26
CA LEU A 429 -8.42 -44.29 4.48
C LEU A 429 -8.28 -42.77 4.38
N ARG A 430 -7.26 -42.27 3.70
CA ARG A 430 -7.12 -40.82 3.44
C ARG A 430 -8.21 -40.26 2.55
N LEU A 431 -8.58 -41.00 1.52
CA LEU A 431 -9.56 -40.53 0.52
C LEU A 431 -11.00 -40.68 1.00
N PHE A 432 -11.32 -41.78 1.66
CA PHE A 432 -12.70 -42.17 1.97
C PHE A 432 -13.01 -42.19 3.47
N GLY A 433 -12.00 -42.16 4.35
CA GLY A 433 -12.15 -42.38 5.78
C GLY A 433 -12.33 -43.88 6.16
N GLU A 434 -12.43 -44.78 5.18
CA GLU A 434 -12.62 -46.20 5.31
C GLU A 434 -11.96 -46.98 4.18
N VAL A 435 -11.90 -48.32 4.31
CA VAL A 435 -11.41 -49.18 3.24
C VAL A 435 -12.49 -49.39 2.20
N PHE A 436 -12.14 -49.40 0.93
CA PHE A 436 -13.08 -49.55 -0.18
C PHE A 436 -13.72 -50.96 -0.16
N ASP A 437 -14.90 -51.06 0.43
CA ASP A 437 -15.74 -52.29 0.50
C ASP A 437 -17.22 -51.90 0.33
N PRO A 438 -17.61 -51.37 -0.86
CA PRO A 438 -18.94 -50.83 -1.07
C PRO A 438 -20.02 -51.90 -0.96
N GLN A 439 -21.08 -51.58 -0.25
CA GLN A 439 -22.25 -52.50 -0.04
C GLN A 439 -23.28 -52.39 -1.17
N SER A 440 -23.12 -51.43 -2.09
CA SER A 440 -23.98 -51.23 -3.26
C SER A 440 -23.23 -50.60 -4.45
N ASP A 441 -23.77 -50.79 -5.66
CA ASP A 441 -23.25 -50.14 -6.87
C ASP A 441 -23.29 -48.61 -6.80
N GLU A 442 -24.27 -48.06 -6.05
CA GLU A 442 -24.41 -46.61 -5.88
C GLU A 442 -23.30 -46.06 -4.95
N GLU A 443 -23.01 -46.74 -3.87
CA GLU A 443 -21.91 -46.44 -2.95
C GLU A 443 -20.53 -46.59 -3.66
N ALA A 444 -20.34 -47.67 -4.42
CA ALA A 444 -19.14 -47.83 -5.24
C ALA A 444 -18.90 -46.67 -6.19
N ARG A 445 -19.93 -46.20 -6.89
CA ARG A 445 -19.87 -45.06 -7.80
C ARG A 445 -19.58 -43.76 -7.07
N THR A 446 -20.14 -43.57 -5.87
CA THR A 446 -19.91 -42.36 -5.08
C THR A 446 -18.45 -42.27 -4.61
N LEU A 447 -17.92 -43.36 -4.04
CA LEU A 447 -16.50 -43.43 -3.64
C LEU A 447 -15.57 -43.30 -4.86
N ALA A 448 -15.90 -43.94 -5.98
CA ALA A 448 -15.14 -43.83 -7.22
C ALA A 448 -15.14 -42.39 -7.80
N LEU A 449 -16.21 -41.63 -7.62
CA LEU A 449 -16.25 -40.25 -8.03
C LEU A 449 -15.31 -39.37 -7.20
N VAL A 450 -15.27 -39.55 -5.88
CA VAL A 450 -14.31 -38.88 -4.97
C VAL A 450 -12.87 -39.15 -5.41
N TYR A 451 -12.56 -40.41 -5.68
CA TYR A 451 -11.24 -40.79 -6.18
C TYR A 451 -10.88 -40.12 -7.51
N LEU A 452 -11.81 -40.11 -8.48
CA LEU A 452 -11.60 -39.53 -9.80
C LEU A 452 -11.47 -37.99 -9.74
N GLU A 453 -12.20 -37.31 -8.86
CA GLU A 453 -12.06 -35.87 -8.65
C GLU A 453 -10.67 -35.52 -8.10
N GLU A 454 -10.16 -36.28 -7.15
CA GLU A 454 -8.80 -36.12 -6.65
C GLU A 454 -7.75 -36.46 -7.73
N LYS A 455 -7.88 -37.61 -8.40
CA LYS A 455 -6.98 -38.06 -9.48
C LYS A 455 -6.92 -37.07 -10.64
N HIS A 456 -8.02 -36.40 -10.94
CA HIS A 456 -8.14 -35.48 -12.09
C HIS A 456 -8.26 -34.00 -11.64
N THR A 457 -7.76 -33.66 -10.44
CA THR A 457 -7.75 -32.29 -9.92
C THR A 457 -7.14 -31.29 -10.92
N ASP A 458 -6.11 -31.69 -11.66
CA ASP A 458 -5.48 -30.84 -12.68
C ASP A 458 -6.45 -30.50 -13.82
N ALA A 459 -7.32 -31.44 -14.25
CA ALA A 459 -8.32 -31.19 -15.28
C ALA A 459 -9.44 -30.27 -14.76
N LEU A 460 -9.83 -30.42 -13.48
CA LEU A 460 -10.81 -29.54 -12.87
C LEU A 460 -10.28 -28.09 -12.80
N ARG A 461 -9.03 -27.90 -12.37
CA ARG A 461 -8.35 -26.60 -12.37
C ARG A 461 -8.23 -26.02 -13.78
N ALA A 462 -7.85 -26.84 -14.77
CA ALA A 462 -7.77 -26.41 -16.16
C ALA A 462 -9.13 -25.96 -16.72
N MET A 463 -10.22 -26.59 -16.27
CA MET A 463 -11.57 -26.16 -16.61
C MET A 463 -11.93 -24.82 -16.00
N GLU A 464 -11.67 -24.61 -14.72
CA GLU A 464 -11.87 -23.34 -14.03
C GLU A 464 -11.04 -22.21 -14.66
N ALA A 465 -9.79 -22.50 -14.99
CA ALA A 465 -8.89 -21.58 -15.68
C ALA A 465 -9.19 -21.39 -17.17
N MET A 466 -10.22 -22.04 -17.69
CA MET A 466 -10.61 -22.02 -19.11
C MET A 466 -9.45 -22.37 -20.07
N GLU A 467 -8.61 -23.35 -19.70
CA GLU A 467 -7.45 -23.79 -20.50
C GLU A 467 -7.82 -24.61 -21.75
N TRP A 468 -9.11 -24.97 -21.89
CA TRP A 468 -9.67 -25.48 -23.10
C TRP A 468 -9.64 -24.48 -24.26
N LEU A 469 -9.41 -23.16 -23.97
CA LEU A 469 -9.20 -22.11 -24.96
C LEU A 469 -7.71 -21.89 -25.21
N ASP A 470 -7.25 -22.12 -26.44
CA ASP A 470 -5.87 -21.90 -26.87
C ASP A 470 -5.64 -20.42 -27.22
N VAL A 471 -5.28 -19.61 -26.21
CA VAL A 471 -5.07 -18.17 -26.39
C VAL A 471 -3.99 -17.85 -27.43
N ASP A 472 -2.95 -18.67 -27.55
CA ASP A 472 -1.87 -18.44 -28.52
C ASP A 472 -2.39 -18.66 -29.97
N ARG A 473 -3.20 -19.67 -30.19
CA ARG A 473 -3.84 -19.91 -31.50
C ARG A 473 -4.87 -18.86 -31.84
N VAL A 474 -5.69 -18.48 -30.87
CA VAL A 474 -6.61 -17.35 -31.02
C VAL A 474 -5.84 -16.11 -31.42
N ALA A 475 -4.73 -15.78 -30.73
CA ALA A 475 -3.90 -14.64 -31.05
C ALA A 475 -3.34 -14.67 -32.48
N ALA A 476 -2.79 -15.81 -32.90
CA ALA A 476 -2.24 -15.96 -34.25
C ALA A 476 -3.31 -15.71 -35.33
N ARG A 477 -4.53 -16.21 -35.12
CA ARG A 477 -5.66 -15.99 -36.03
C ARG A 477 -6.21 -14.57 -35.99
N LEU A 478 -6.33 -14.02 -34.81
CA LEU A 478 -6.93 -12.71 -34.51
C LEU A 478 -6.04 -11.57 -35.02
N LEU A 479 -4.72 -11.65 -34.72
CA LEU A 479 -3.77 -10.58 -34.98
C LEU A 479 -2.86 -10.83 -36.20
N GLY A 480 -2.94 -12.03 -36.82
CA GLY A 480 -2.12 -12.41 -37.97
C GLY A 480 -0.62 -12.50 -37.63
N ARG A 481 -0.27 -12.64 -36.38
CA ARG A 481 1.12 -12.75 -35.86
C ARG A 481 1.24 -13.71 -34.69
N GLU A 482 2.40 -14.31 -34.55
CA GLU A 482 2.79 -15.11 -33.42
C GLU A 482 3.62 -14.25 -32.42
N GLY A 483 3.82 -14.74 -31.21
CA GLY A 483 4.72 -14.15 -30.25
C GLY A 483 4.15 -12.92 -29.54
N LEU A 484 3.02 -13.08 -28.85
CA LEU A 484 2.51 -12.06 -27.92
C LEU A 484 3.47 -11.84 -26.76
N THR A 485 3.61 -10.60 -26.30
CA THR A 485 4.18 -10.31 -24.99
C THR A 485 3.28 -10.93 -23.90
N SER A 486 3.79 -11.11 -22.70
CA SER A 486 3.01 -11.64 -21.58
C SER A 486 1.86 -10.71 -21.20
N VAL A 487 2.05 -9.40 -21.33
CA VAL A 487 1.01 -8.37 -21.14
C VAL A 487 -0.12 -8.53 -22.15
N GLU A 488 0.21 -8.64 -23.44
CA GLU A 488 -0.79 -8.84 -24.52
C GLU A 488 -1.54 -10.16 -24.35
N TRP A 489 -0.83 -11.21 -23.97
CA TRP A 489 -1.42 -12.53 -23.77
C TRP A 489 -2.44 -12.54 -22.63
N VAL A 490 -2.09 -12.01 -21.46
CA VAL A 490 -3.02 -11.92 -20.31
C VAL A 490 -4.19 -10.99 -20.65
N TYR A 491 -3.92 -9.86 -21.32
CA TYR A 491 -4.96 -8.93 -21.74
C TYR A 491 -5.96 -9.60 -22.70
N LEU A 492 -5.48 -10.35 -23.68
CA LEU A 492 -6.33 -11.13 -24.60
C LEU A 492 -7.12 -12.20 -23.84
N LYS A 493 -6.48 -12.96 -22.93
CA LYS A 493 -7.17 -13.94 -22.08
C LYS A 493 -8.30 -13.29 -21.28
N MET A 494 -8.06 -12.13 -20.67
CA MET A 494 -9.09 -11.37 -19.97
C MET A 494 -10.22 -10.90 -20.92
N ALA A 495 -9.87 -10.45 -22.13
CA ALA A 495 -10.84 -10.02 -23.13
C ALA A 495 -11.78 -11.16 -23.54
N LEU A 496 -11.25 -12.36 -23.67
CA LEU A 496 -12.00 -13.56 -24.11
C LEU A 496 -12.78 -14.21 -22.95
N THR A 497 -12.18 -14.30 -21.75
CA THR A 497 -12.71 -15.14 -20.65
C THR A 497 -13.31 -14.35 -19.49
N GLY A 498 -13.02 -13.05 -19.39
CA GLY A 498 -13.39 -12.25 -18.24
C GLY A 498 -12.54 -12.53 -16.99
N LEU A 499 -11.38 -13.18 -17.15
CA LEU A 499 -10.43 -13.41 -16.06
C LEU A 499 -10.20 -12.11 -15.28
N GLY A 500 -10.32 -12.17 -13.97
CA GLY A 500 -10.14 -11.02 -13.08
C GLY A 500 -10.47 -11.37 -11.63
N ASN A 501 -10.19 -10.45 -10.74
CA ASN A 501 -10.55 -10.56 -9.33
C ASN A 501 -11.73 -9.61 -9.01
N PRO A 502 -12.97 -10.11 -8.90
CA PRO A 502 -14.15 -9.30 -8.59
C PRO A 502 -14.26 -8.92 -7.11
N GLU A 503 -13.54 -9.62 -6.21
CA GLU A 503 -13.60 -9.42 -4.76
C GLU A 503 -12.71 -8.26 -4.29
N ALA A 504 -11.70 -7.90 -5.10
CA ALA A 504 -10.84 -6.77 -4.80
C ALA A 504 -11.64 -5.46 -4.72
N ARG A 505 -11.45 -4.73 -3.61
CA ARG A 505 -12.12 -3.45 -3.35
C ARG A 505 -11.18 -2.25 -3.57
N TYR A 506 -9.92 -2.41 -3.24
CA TYR A 506 -8.89 -1.38 -3.43
C TYR A 506 -7.62 -1.97 -4.02
N VAL A 507 -7.06 -1.25 -4.98
CA VAL A 507 -5.75 -1.56 -5.56
C VAL A 507 -4.88 -0.30 -5.49
N MET A 508 -3.74 -0.43 -4.89
CA MET A 508 -2.80 0.66 -4.69
C MET A 508 -1.50 0.36 -5.42
N ILE A 509 -1.08 1.27 -6.26
CA ILE A 509 0.14 1.13 -7.08
C ILE A 509 1.15 2.18 -6.60
N ASP A 510 2.24 1.69 -5.99
CA ASP A 510 3.36 2.54 -5.62
C ASP A 510 4.37 2.66 -6.75
N GLU A 511 5.11 3.76 -6.78
CA GLU A 511 6.08 4.11 -7.85
C GLU A 511 5.43 3.97 -9.25
N ALA A 512 4.18 4.44 -9.37
CA ALA A 512 3.33 4.25 -10.56
C ALA A 512 4.02 4.68 -11.87
N GLN A 513 4.98 5.63 -11.82
CA GLN A 513 5.75 6.08 -12.98
C GLN A 513 6.69 5.00 -13.57
N ASP A 514 6.84 3.85 -12.92
CA ASP A 514 7.68 2.74 -13.41
C ASP A 514 6.90 1.71 -14.24
N TYR A 515 5.59 1.91 -14.39
CA TYR A 515 4.74 1.00 -15.13
C TYR A 515 4.47 1.49 -16.55
N SER A 516 4.38 0.57 -17.50
CA SER A 516 3.94 0.85 -18.88
C SER A 516 2.42 1.02 -18.94
N GLN A 517 1.91 1.64 -20.02
CA GLN A 517 0.48 1.72 -20.29
C GLN A 517 -0.19 0.35 -20.25
N GLY A 518 0.48 -0.66 -20.84
CA GLY A 518 -0.03 -2.04 -20.91
C GLY A 518 -0.16 -2.69 -19.55
N GLN A 519 0.82 -2.52 -18.67
CA GLN A 519 0.76 -3.03 -17.29
C GLN A 519 -0.40 -2.41 -16.52
N LEU A 520 -0.56 -1.09 -16.60
CA LEU A 520 -1.65 -0.37 -15.94
C LEU A 520 -3.01 -0.79 -16.48
N ALA A 521 -3.13 -0.99 -17.79
CA ALA A 521 -4.37 -1.46 -18.41
C ALA A 521 -4.73 -2.89 -17.97
N VAL A 522 -3.73 -3.79 -17.85
CA VAL A 522 -3.93 -5.15 -17.31
C VAL A 522 -4.45 -5.10 -15.88
N LEU A 523 -3.81 -4.30 -14.99
CA LEU A 523 -4.26 -4.13 -13.61
C LEU A 523 -5.68 -3.56 -13.54
N ALA A 524 -5.97 -2.50 -14.29
CA ALA A 524 -7.28 -1.86 -14.32
C ALA A 524 -8.39 -2.83 -14.82
N ARG A 525 -8.08 -3.72 -15.77
CA ARG A 525 -9.02 -4.72 -16.29
C ARG A 525 -9.19 -5.91 -15.36
N TYR A 526 -8.11 -6.40 -14.74
CA TYR A 526 -8.12 -7.53 -13.82
C TYR A 526 -8.93 -7.20 -12.55
N PHE A 527 -8.69 -6.03 -11.97
CA PHE A 527 -9.37 -5.52 -10.78
C PHE A 527 -10.53 -4.57 -11.12
N ARG A 528 -11.39 -4.99 -12.02
CA ARG A 528 -12.43 -4.14 -12.65
C ARG A 528 -13.44 -3.49 -11.69
N ARG A 529 -13.57 -3.98 -10.44
CA ARG A 529 -14.46 -3.44 -9.42
C ARG A 529 -13.75 -2.62 -8.36
N ALA A 530 -12.42 -2.69 -8.31
CA ALA A 530 -11.63 -2.02 -7.28
C ALA A 530 -11.51 -0.51 -7.53
N HIS A 531 -11.35 0.26 -6.48
CA HIS A 531 -10.88 1.64 -6.52
C HIS A 531 -9.35 1.65 -6.58
N PHE A 532 -8.79 2.60 -7.30
CA PHE A 532 -7.35 2.67 -7.52
C PHE A 532 -6.73 3.89 -6.83
N LEU A 533 -5.59 3.68 -6.18
CA LEU A 533 -4.67 4.74 -5.77
C LEU A 533 -3.36 4.59 -6.54
N LEU A 534 -3.03 5.58 -7.38
CA LEU A 534 -1.78 5.65 -8.13
C LEU A 534 -0.86 6.66 -7.45
N LEU A 535 0.23 6.21 -6.89
CA LEU A 535 1.17 7.06 -6.17
C LEU A 535 2.53 7.02 -6.84
N GLY A 536 3.12 8.18 -7.10
CA GLY A 536 4.41 8.23 -7.76
C GLY A 536 5.00 9.63 -7.89
N ASP A 537 6.16 9.69 -8.50
CA ASP A 537 6.86 10.93 -8.86
C ASP A 537 7.11 10.93 -10.38
N PRO A 538 6.38 11.73 -11.16
CA PRO A 538 6.55 11.80 -12.61
C PRO A 538 8.00 12.07 -13.04
N ASN A 539 8.76 12.76 -12.17
CA ASN A 539 10.13 13.18 -12.43
C ASN A 539 11.16 12.10 -12.04
N GLN A 540 10.72 10.97 -11.45
CA GLN A 540 11.54 9.79 -11.16
C GLN A 540 11.34 8.63 -12.14
N ALA A 541 10.71 8.86 -13.29
CA ALA A 541 10.60 7.89 -14.38
C ALA A 541 11.94 7.80 -15.14
N ILE A 542 12.82 6.90 -14.69
CA ILE A 542 14.20 6.75 -15.21
C ILE A 542 14.33 5.67 -16.29
N PHE A 543 13.27 4.89 -16.55
CA PHE A 543 13.23 3.83 -17.55
C PHE A 543 12.52 4.32 -18.82
N GLU A 544 12.92 3.75 -19.96
CA GLU A 544 12.21 3.94 -21.23
C GLU A 544 11.00 3.00 -21.29
N GLY A 545 9.96 3.37 -22.03
CA GLY A 545 8.76 2.55 -22.21
C GLY A 545 7.74 2.62 -21.05
N THR A 546 8.02 3.39 -20.00
CA THR A 546 7.05 3.66 -18.93
C THR A 546 6.04 4.73 -19.35
N ALA A 547 4.82 4.65 -18.80
CA ALA A 547 3.77 5.63 -19.07
C ALA A 547 4.12 7.00 -18.47
N THR A 548 3.87 8.05 -19.22
CA THR A 548 3.84 9.41 -18.69
C THR A 548 2.64 9.58 -17.75
N TRP A 549 2.67 10.62 -16.90
CA TRP A 549 1.60 10.86 -15.93
C TRP A 549 0.24 11.11 -16.58
N ASP A 550 0.23 11.76 -17.74
CA ASP A 550 -0.97 11.99 -18.54
C ASP A 550 -1.47 10.74 -19.26
N GLU A 551 -0.56 9.92 -19.79
CA GLU A 551 -0.92 8.62 -20.40
C GLU A 551 -1.52 7.66 -19.38
N MET A 552 -0.95 7.64 -18.16
CA MET A 552 -1.47 6.88 -17.04
C MET A 552 -2.90 7.30 -16.70
N ARG A 553 -3.14 8.63 -16.60
CA ARG A 553 -4.47 9.17 -16.42
C ARG A 553 -5.42 8.72 -17.54
N ALA A 554 -4.99 8.84 -18.81
CA ALA A 554 -5.81 8.44 -19.96
C ALA A 554 -6.20 6.96 -19.93
N VAL A 555 -5.29 6.06 -19.52
CA VAL A 555 -5.59 4.62 -19.34
C VAL A 555 -6.72 4.44 -18.32
N PHE A 556 -6.63 5.09 -17.17
CA PHE A 556 -7.64 4.93 -16.12
C PHE A 556 -8.95 5.68 -16.43
N GLU A 557 -8.91 6.83 -17.08
CA GLU A 557 -10.13 7.53 -17.55
C GLU A 557 -10.93 6.65 -18.54
N GLU A 558 -10.24 5.97 -19.45
CA GLU A 558 -10.88 5.07 -20.39
C GLU A 558 -11.47 3.82 -19.72
N MET A 559 -10.75 3.23 -18.78
CA MET A 559 -11.13 1.94 -18.19
C MET A 559 -12.00 2.05 -16.95
N ARG A 560 -11.93 3.16 -16.23
CA ARG A 560 -12.54 3.36 -14.90
C ARG A 560 -13.40 4.61 -14.80
N GLY A 561 -13.34 5.51 -15.76
CA GLY A 561 -14.07 6.78 -15.77
C GLY A 561 -13.24 7.93 -15.20
N SER A 562 -13.73 8.63 -14.17
CA SER A 562 -13.07 9.82 -13.64
C SER A 562 -11.81 9.49 -12.83
N VAL A 563 -10.78 10.33 -13.00
CA VAL A 563 -9.54 10.31 -12.22
C VAL A 563 -9.41 11.62 -11.43
N SER A 564 -9.38 11.52 -10.10
CA SER A 564 -9.07 12.65 -9.22
C SER A 564 -7.56 12.78 -9.05
N GLN A 565 -7.07 14.01 -8.90
CA GLN A 565 -5.64 14.30 -8.79
C GLN A 565 -5.30 15.04 -7.51
N CYS A 566 -4.22 14.63 -6.85
CA CYS A 566 -3.60 15.33 -5.72
C CYS A 566 -2.10 15.52 -5.96
N ARG A 567 -1.51 16.50 -5.26
CA ARG A 567 -0.08 16.78 -5.31
C ARG A 567 0.52 16.88 -3.91
N LEU A 568 1.76 16.44 -3.77
CA LEU A 568 2.57 16.54 -2.56
C LEU A 568 3.88 17.26 -2.93
N MET A 569 3.97 18.54 -2.63
CA MET A 569 5.05 19.42 -3.13
C MET A 569 6.03 19.85 -2.03
N THR A 570 5.87 19.36 -0.81
CA THR A 570 6.77 19.65 0.32
C THR A 570 7.72 18.47 0.55
N SER A 571 9.04 18.73 0.56
CA SER A 571 10.07 17.74 0.88
C SER A 571 10.37 17.75 2.38
N TYR A 572 10.26 16.59 3.00
CA TYR A 572 10.59 16.35 4.42
C TYR A 572 11.93 15.65 4.61
N ARG A 573 12.62 15.34 3.52
CA ARG A 573 13.82 14.51 3.49
C ARG A 573 15.10 15.31 3.31
N SER A 574 15.17 16.04 2.21
CA SER A 574 16.37 16.74 1.79
C SER A 574 16.44 18.16 2.33
N THR A 575 17.63 18.65 2.58
CA THR A 575 17.86 20.04 3.00
C THR A 575 17.37 21.04 1.95
N PRO A 576 17.08 22.28 2.33
CA PRO A 576 16.60 23.31 1.39
C PRO A 576 17.49 23.45 0.15
N ALA A 577 18.81 23.52 0.34
CA ALA A 577 19.75 23.71 -0.77
C ALA A 577 19.77 22.53 -1.77
N ILE A 578 19.58 21.28 -1.31
CA ILE A 578 19.47 20.10 -2.17
C ILE A 578 18.10 20.12 -2.86
N THR A 579 17.05 20.49 -2.12
CA THR A 579 15.69 20.59 -2.66
C THR A 579 15.61 21.63 -3.76
N ASP A 580 16.19 22.81 -3.56
CA ASP A 580 16.25 23.87 -4.55
C ASP A 580 17.02 23.45 -5.82
N LEU A 581 18.08 22.64 -5.65
CA LEU A 581 18.86 22.14 -6.78
C LEU A 581 18.04 21.17 -7.64
N PHE A 582 17.38 20.18 -7.06
CA PHE A 582 16.57 19.28 -7.86
C PHE A 582 15.26 19.93 -8.36
N ALA A 583 14.72 20.92 -7.64
CA ALA A 583 13.55 21.66 -8.10
C ALA A 583 13.80 22.41 -9.43
N ARG A 584 15.04 22.85 -9.70
CA ARG A 584 15.40 23.46 -11.00
C ARG A 584 15.25 22.52 -12.18
N LEU A 585 15.27 21.20 -11.93
CA LEU A 585 15.08 20.18 -12.95
C LEU A 585 13.59 19.90 -13.25
N LEU A 586 12.65 20.46 -12.46
CA LEU A 586 11.22 20.35 -12.66
C LEU A 586 10.72 21.33 -13.72
N PRO A 587 9.51 21.10 -14.30
CA PRO A 587 8.82 22.12 -15.08
C PRO A 587 8.66 23.41 -14.27
N ALA A 588 8.78 24.56 -14.90
CA ALA A 588 8.82 25.87 -14.22
C ALA A 588 7.61 26.13 -13.29
N GLY A 589 6.42 25.64 -13.66
CA GLY A 589 5.21 25.76 -12.81
C GLY A 589 5.29 24.91 -11.53
N GLU A 590 5.87 23.74 -11.60
CA GLU A 590 6.04 22.82 -10.45
C GLU A 590 7.18 23.28 -9.54
N ALA A 591 8.26 23.78 -10.11
CA ALA A 591 9.43 24.26 -9.36
C ALA A 591 9.07 25.35 -8.33
N MET A 592 8.10 26.21 -8.63
CA MET A 592 7.67 27.28 -7.73
C MET A 592 6.83 26.81 -6.53
N GLU A 593 6.27 25.61 -6.61
CA GLU A 593 5.44 25.03 -5.55
C GLU A 593 6.27 24.20 -4.55
N VAL A 594 7.53 23.90 -4.89
CA VAL A 594 8.40 23.03 -4.05
C VAL A 594 8.86 23.76 -2.81
N ALA A 595 8.71 23.11 -1.65
CA ALA A 595 9.20 23.59 -0.37
C ALA A 595 10.02 22.50 0.34
N SER A 596 10.90 22.90 1.26
CA SER A 596 11.59 21.98 2.18
C SER A 596 11.41 22.47 3.61
N VAL A 597 11.13 21.54 4.52
CA VAL A 597 11.00 21.80 5.96
C VAL A 597 12.23 21.39 6.77
N GLN A 598 13.27 20.88 6.11
CA GLN A 598 14.51 20.51 6.77
C GLN A 598 15.32 21.75 7.21
N ARG A 599 16.23 21.53 8.17
CA ARG A 599 17.19 22.58 8.59
C ARG A 599 18.16 22.88 7.48
N GLU A 600 18.65 24.12 7.48
CA GLU A 600 19.74 24.52 6.60
C GLU A 600 20.99 23.67 6.81
N ALA A 601 21.62 23.30 5.76
CA ALA A 601 22.88 22.56 5.70
C ALA A 601 23.78 23.15 4.61
N PRO A 602 25.05 22.77 4.51
CA PRO A 602 25.94 23.25 3.46
C PRO A 602 25.33 23.07 2.07
N ALA A 603 25.52 24.05 1.22
CA ALA A 603 25.11 23.98 -0.18
C ALA A 603 25.76 22.79 -0.90
N PRO A 604 25.11 22.22 -1.92
CA PRO A 604 25.71 21.21 -2.78
C PRO A 604 27.04 21.69 -3.37
N GLU A 605 28.05 20.85 -3.31
CA GLU A 605 29.37 21.12 -3.85
C GLU A 605 29.42 20.67 -5.33
N ILE A 606 29.78 21.58 -6.23
CA ILE A 606 29.95 21.29 -7.67
C ILE A 606 31.40 21.55 -8.05
N VAL A 607 32.11 20.51 -8.49
CA VAL A 607 33.48 20.56 -8.88
C VAL A 607 33.62 20.18 -10.35
N VAL A 608 34.04 21.12 -11.18
CA VAL A 608 34.32 20.92 -12.61
C VAL A 608 35.80 20.70 -12.78
N CYS A 609 36.21 19.56 -13.34
CA CYS A 609 37.58 19.17 -13.56
C CYS A 609 37.91 19.25 -15.05
N GLU A 610 39.11 19.83 -15.40
CA GLU A 610 39.51 19.99 -16.77
C GLU A 610 40.03 18.71 -17.42
N ASN A 611 40.49 17.76 -16.59
CA ASN A 611 41.09 16.51 -17.07
C ASN A 611 40.82 15.33 -16.12
N ALA A 612 41.11 14.12 -16.59
CA ALA A 612 40.85 12.88 -15.87
C ALA A 612 41.66 12.72 -14.57
N ASP A 613 42.84 13.31 -14.47
CA ASP A 613 43.69 13.21 -13.27
C ASP A 613 43.16 14.11 -12.16
N GLU A 614 42.72 15.32 -12.47
CA GLU A 614 42.02 16.21 -11.54
C GLU A 614 40.71 15.60 -11.07
N TRP A 615 39.90 15.05 -11.99
CA TRP A 615 38.67 14.38 -11.66
C TRP A 615 38.91 13.22 -10.70
N LYS A 616 39.94 12.40 -10.96
CA LYS A 616 40.26 11.27 -10.09
C LYS A 616 40.68 11.75 -8.70
N ALA A 617 41.51 12.81 -8.63
CA ALA A 617 41.93 13.40 -7.35
C ALA A 617 40.73 13.96 -6.57
N ALA A 618 39.84 14.69 -7.24
CA ALA A 618 38.62 15.24 -6.63
C ALA A 618 37.69 14.13 -6.14
N LEU A 619 37.52 13.03 -6.87
CA LEU A 619 36.70 11.89 -6.46
C LEU A 619 37.30 11.19 -5.24
N VAL A 620 38.59 10.93 -5.20
CA VAL A 620 39.26 10.32 -4.04
C VAL A 620 39.13 11.23 -2.81
N GLU A 621 39.29 12.53 -2.98
CA GLU A 621 39.12 13.49 -1.88
C GLU A 621 37.69 13.55 -1.39
N ALA A 622 36.65 13.56 -2.27
CA ALA A 622 35.24 13.52 -1.87
C ALA A 622 34.91 12.25 -1.07
N VAL A 623 35.46 11.10 -1.50
CA VAL A 623 35.28 9.81 -0.79
C VAL A 623 35.99 9.86 0.57
N ARG A 624 37.20 10.41 0.67
CA ARG A 624 37.95 10.57 1.92
C ARG A 624 37.18 11.45 2.92
N VAL A 625 36.69 12.62 2.47
CA VAL A 625 35.90 13.54 3.29
C VAL A 625 34.62 12.85 3.78
N ALA A 626 33.99 12.06 2.93
CA ALA A 626 32.79 11.29 3.32
C ALA A 626 33.10 10.22 4.37
N CYS A 627 34.24 9.54 4.25
CA CYS A 627 34.70 8.54 5.22
C CYS A 627 34.95 9.17 6.59
N ASP A 628 35.64 10.30 6.62
CA ASP A 628 35.98 11.02 7.87
C ASP A 628 34.73 11.58 8.56
N ALA A 629 33.71 11.96 7.79
CA ALA A 629 32.48 12.52 8.32
C ALA A 629 31.49 11.47 8.86
N GLY A 630 31.67 10.21 8.48
CA GLY A 630 30.78 9.10 8.88
C GLY A 630 29.39 9.16 8.24
N GLY A 631 28.49 8.28 8.70
CA GLY A 631 27.16 8.07 8.11
C GLY A 631 27.20 7.18 6.88
N LEU A 632 26.07 7.10 6.14
CA LEU A 632 25.95 6.32 4.93
C LEU A 632 26.13 7.21 3.69
N THR A 633 27.16 6.92 2.89
CA THR A 633 27.46 7.65 1.66
C THR A 633 27.23 6.76 0.44
N ALA A 634 26.54 7.28 -0.57
CA ALA A 634 26.43 6.61 -1.87
C ALA A 634 27.22 7.35 -2.96
N VAL A 635 28.05 6.62 -3.69
CA VAL A 635 28.59 7.05 -4.98
C VAL A 635 27.64 6.48 -6.05
N ILE A 636 26.79 7.33 -6.62
CA ILE A 636 25.73 6.89 -7.55
C ILE A 636 26.21 7.05 -8.99
N VAL A 637 26.19 5.95 -9.73
CA VAL A 637 26.59 5.90 -11.14
C VAL A 637 25.41 5.50 -12.03
N PRO A 638 25.37 5.89 -13.31
CA PRO A 638 24.26 5.56 -14.20
C PRO A 638 24.05 4.06 -14.40
N TRP A 639 25.14 3.27 -14.56
CA TRP A 639 25.07 1.87 -14.96
C TRP A 639 25.84 0.92 -14.04
N LYS A 640 25.41 -0.36 -14.00
CA LYS A 640 26.01 -1.43 -13.19
C LYS A 640 27.50 -1.68 -13.51
N ASN A 641 27.89 -1.54 -14.78
CA ASN A 641 29.30 -1.71 -15.20
C ASN A 641 30.20 -0.57 -14.71
N ASP A 642 29.65 0.64 -14.62
CA ASP A 642 30.38 1.80 -14.10
C ASP A 642 30.63 1.62 -12.60
N ALA A 643 29.70 1.07 -11.83
CA ALA A 643 29.90 0.78 -10.41
C ALA A 643 31.10 -0.17 -10.19
N LYS A 644 31.15 -1.27 -10.94
CA LYS A 644 32.24 -2.23 -10.85
C LYS A 644 33.60 -1.64 -11.29
N ARG A 645 33.61 -0.72 -12.29
CA ARG A 645 34.79 -0.05 -12.75
C ARG A 645 35.29 0.96 -11.73
N LEU A 646 34.40 1.79 -11.20
CA LEU A 646 34.71 2.84 -10.26
C LEU A 646 35.22 2.28 -8.92
N ALA A 647 34.61 1.22 -8.41
CA ALA A 647 35.04 0.58 -7.18
C ALA A 647 36.46 0.01 -7.21
N LYS A 648 37.02 -0.26 -8.39
CA LYS A 648 38.45 -0.67 -8.53
C LYS A 648 39.44 0.50 -8.35
N THR A 649 38.92 1.72 -8.42
CA THR A 649 39.77 2.95 -8.32
C THR A 649 39.62 3.64 -6.96
N LEU A 650 38.72 3.14 -6.10
CA LEU A 650 38.43 3.70 -4.78
C LEU A 650 38.74 2.66 -3.71
N ASP A 651 39.37 3.06 -2.63
CA ASP A 651 39.66 2.23 -1.48
C ASP A 651 38.49 2.36 -0.46
N GLY A 652 38.18 1.27 0.27
CA GLY A 652 37.25 1.29 1.35
C GLY A 652 35.76 1.41 0.94
N VAL A 653 35.42 1.13 -0.34
CA VAL A 653 34.05 1.19 -0.85
C VAL A 653 33.49 -0.21 -1.12
N THR A 654 32.18 -0.37 -0.91
CA THR A 654 31.44 -1.60 -1.21
C THR A 654 30.55 -1.38 -2.42
N VAL A 655 30.53 -2.33 -3.37
CA VAL A 655 29.57 -2.28 -4.50
C VAL A 655 28.27 -2.93 -4.05
N LEU A 656 27.16 -2.19 -4.13
CA LEU A 656 25.83 -2.72 -3.82
C LEU A 656 25.28 -3.45 -5.05
N GLY A 657 24.95 -4.73 -4.88
CA GLY A 657 24.31 -5.59 -5.87
C GLY A 657 22.80 -5.81 -5.62
N GLU A 658 22.15 -6.49 -6.55
CA GLU A 658 20.75 -6.90 -6.38
C GLU A 658 20.65 -7.94 -5.25
N GLY A 659 19.78 -7.69 -4.26
CA GLY A 659 19.59 -8.57 -3.11
C GLY A 659 20.51 -8.29 -1.91
N ASP A 660 21.50 -7.41 -2.03
CA ASP A 660 22.36 -7.04 -0.92
C ASP A 660 21.59 -6.18 0.11
N SER A 661 21.95 -6.36 1.38
CA SER A 661 21.44 -5.50 2.46
C SER A 661 22.19 -4.17 2.47
N LEU A 662 21.46 -3.07 2.61
CA LEU A 662 22.05 -1.75 2.76
C LEU A 662 22.76 -1.65 4.12
N PRO A 663 24.06 -1.30 4.19
CA PRO A 663 24.75 -1.09 5.46
C PRO A 663 24.22 0.15 6.19
N GLU A 664 24.33 0.19 7.50
CA GLU A 664 23.91 1.37 8.28
C GLU A 664 24.87 2.55 8.09
N THR A 665 26.13 2.28 7.88
CA THR A 665 27.20 3.29 7.71
C THR A 665 28.22 2.84 6.66
N GLY A 666 29.03 3.76 6.18
CA GLY A 666 30.12 3.49 5.22
C GLY A 666 29.82 4.03 3.83
N ILE A 667 30.64 3.59 2.86
CA ILE A 667 30.54 4.10 1.49
C ILE A 667 30.17 2.97 0.54
N VAL A 668 29.08 3.16 -0.18
CA VAL A 668 28.62 2.21 -1.20
C VAL A 668 28.71 2.84 -2.59
N VAL A 669 29.15 2.06 -3.57
CA VAL A 669 29.03 2.40 -4.98
C VAL A 669 27.80 1.69 -5.53
N VAL A 670 26.84 2.45 -6.05
CA VAL A 670 25.52 1.92 -6.41
C VAL A 670 25.07 2.43 -7.78
N PRO A 671 24.57 1.55 -8.67
CA PRO A 671 23.90 1.99 -9.90
C PRO A 671 22.59 2.72 -9.59
N LEU A 672 22.22 3.72 -10.37
CA LEU A 672 21.01 4.52 -10.20
C LEU A 672 19.73 3.66 -10.07
N LYS A 673 19.65 2.58 -10.85
CA LYS A 673 18.52 1.62 -10.77
C LYS A 673 18.33 1.07 -9.36
N LEU A 674 19.42 0.73 -8.66
CA LEU A 674 19.38 0.18 -7.30
C LEU A 674 19.32 1.28 -6.23
N ALA A 675 19.82 2.49 -6.54
CA ALA A 675 19.74 3.65 -5.66
C ALA A 675 18.30 4.20 -5.56
N LYS A 676 17.45 3.91 -6.55
CA LYS A 676 16.06 4.34 -6.54
C LYS A 676 15.32 3.70 -5.35
N GLY A 677 14.54 4.51 -4.62
CA GLY A 677 13.86 4.11 -3.38
C GLY A 677 14.75 4.14 -2.13
N LEU A 678 16.09 4.23 -2.26
CA LEU A 678 17.02 4.31 -1.14
C LEU A 678 17.34 5.76 -0.80
N GLU A 679 17.87 5.98 0.41
CA GLU A 679 18.25 7.28 0.96
C GLU A 679 19.64 7.20 1.58
N PHE A 680 20.41 8.29 1.42
CA PHE A 680 21.79 8.36 1.89
C PHE A 680 22.05 9.70 2.57
N ASP A 681 22.80 9.70 3.67
CA ASP A 681 23.19 10.94 4.33
C ASP A 681 24.01 11.84 3.39
N ARG A 682 24.83 11.21 2.54
CA ARG A 682 25.66 11.87 1.54
C ARG A 682 25.53 11.17 0.19
N VAL A 683 25.51 11.96 -0.87
CA VAL A 683 25.59 11.44 -2.25
C VAL A 683 26.73 12.10 -2.96
N ILE A 684 27.53 11.28 -3.65
CA ILE A 684 28.56 11.72 -4.58
C ILE A 684 28.11 11.30 -5.97
N ILE A 685 27.96 12.27 -6.88
CA ILE A 685 27.74 12.05 -8.31
C ILE A 685 29.10 12.16 -8.98
N PRO A 686 29.74 11.05 -9.39
CA PRO A 686 31.13 11.07 -9.85
C PRO A 686 31.30 11.74 -11.21
N ASP A 687 30.24 11.81 -12.03
CA ASP A 687 30.32 12.50 -13.34
C ASP A 687 28.96 13.13 -13.69
N ALA A 688 28.85 14.44 -13.46
CA ALA A 688 27.73 15.29 -13.84
C ALA A 688 27.96 16.04 -15.17
N SER A 689 28.78 15.48 -16.06
CA SER A 689 29.08 16.11 -17.35
C SER A 689 27.94 16.05 -18.35
N ALA A 690 27.97 16.91 -19.35
CA ALA A 690 27.01 16.90 -20.47
C ALA A 690 27.03 15.57 -21.26
N ARG A 691 28.11 14.81 -21.19
CA ARG A 691 28.21 13.47 -21.78
C ARG A 691 27.38 12.44 -21.00
N THR A 692 27.39 12.49 -19.66
CA THR A 692 26.71 11.57 -18.79
C THR A 692 25.24 11.95 -18.63
N PHE A 693 24.94 13.25 -18.56
CA PHE A 693 23.60 13.82 -18.51
C PHE A 693 23.39 14.84 -19.64
N PRO A 694 23.16 14.38 -20.89
CA PRO A 694 22.87 15.28 -22.01
C PRO A 694 21.52 16.00 -21.78
N ASN A 695 21.30 17.12 -22.47
CA ASN A 695 20.06 17.90 -22.37
C ASN A 695 18.88 17.12 -23.01
N SER A 696 18.32 16.18 -22.27
CA SER A 696 17.17 15.35 -22.65
C SER A 696 16.29 15.06 -21.44
N ASP A 697 15.00 14.77 -21.67
CA ASP A 697 14.06 14.51 -20.59
C ASP A 697 14.43 13.31 -19.73
N ILE A 698 14.92 12.24 -20.33
CA ILE A 698 15.36 11.05 -19.58
C ILE A 698 16.60 11.35 -18.74
N ALA A 699 17.56 12.11 -19.25
CA ALA A 699 18.75 12.50 -18.50
C ALA A 699 18.39 13.47 -17.36
N ARG A 700 17.44 14.38 -17.59
CA ARG A 700 16.91 15.28 -16.55
C ARG A 700 16.28 14.49 -15.40
N ARG A 701 15.43 13.50 -15.69
CA ARG A 701 14.79 12.63 -14.69
C ARG A 701 15.83 11.77 -13.95
N ARG A 702 16.83 11.25 -14.64
CA ARG A 702 17.95 10.50 -14.01
C ARG A 702 18.75 11.38 -13.06
N LEU A 703 19.07 12.61 -13.47
CA LEU A 703 19.79 13.56 -12.63
C LEU A 703 18.94 13.98 -11.42
N TYR A 704 17.66 14.32 -11.62
CA TYR A 704 16.71 14.60 -10.57
C TYR A 704 16.65 13.46 -9.54
N THR A 705 16.48 12.21 -10.04
CA THR A 705 16.43 11.03 -9.18
C THR A 705 17.72 10.85 -8.39
N THR A 706 18.89 11.08 -9.03
CA THR A 706 20.19 10.93 -8.36
C THR A 706 20.39 11.96 -7.25
N ILE A 707 20.14 13.24 -7.54
CA ILE A 707 20.25 14.35 -6.58
C ILE A 707 19.30 14.12 -5.38
N SER A 708 18.09 13.72 -5.65
CA SER A 708 17.06 13.53 -4.63
C SER A 708 17.30 12.33 -3.68
N ARG A 709 18.35 11.54 -3.89
CA ARG A 709 18.79 10.49 -2.95
C ARG A 709 19.59 11.04 -1.77
N ALA A 710 20.10 12.27 -1.89
CA ALA A 710 20.84 12.93 -0.82
C ALA A 710 19.90 13.56 0.21
N THR A 711 20.16 13.29 1.50
CA THR A 711 19.38 13.91 2.59
C THR A 711 20.09 15.14 3.15
N ARG A 712 21.40 15.12 3.34
CA ARG A 712 22.17 16.16 4.03
C ARG A 712 23.29 16.79 3.21
N HIS A 713 24.03 16.00 2.44
CA HIS A 713 25.19 16.48 1.69
C HIS A 713 25.18 15.91 0.26
N LEU A 714 25.57 16.76 -0.68
CA LEU A 714 25.64 16.39 -2.09
C LEU A 714 26.91 16.98 -2.72
N THR A 715 27.70 16.12 -3.36
CA THR A 715 28.88 16.50 -4.15
C THR A 715 28.69 16.03 -5.58
N LEU A 716 28.79 16.95 -6.53
CA LEU A 716 28.73 16.66 -7.97
C LEU A 716 30.10 16.93 -8.56
N LEU A 717 30.70 15.94 -9.21
CA LEU A 717 31.93 16.10 -9.96
C LEU A 717 31.63 16.08 -11.45
N SER A 718 32.37 16.83 -12.25
CA SER A 718 32.28 16.80 -13.71
C SER A 718 33.64 16.55 -14.33
N ASN A 719 33.73 15.56 -15.22
CA ASN A 719 34.91 15.33 -16.04
C ASN A 719 34.72 16.03 -17.40
N GLY A 720 35.10 17.30 -17.47
CA GLY A 720 34.81 18.22 -18.56
C GLY A 720 33.61 19.10 -18.28
N ASP A 721 32.94 19.59 -19.32
CA ASP A 721 31.84 20.55 -19.22
C ASP A 721 30.67 19.99 -18.38
N LEU A 722 30.23 20.78 -17.41
CA LEU A 722 29.04 20.47 -16.60
C LEU A 722 27.79 20.37 -17.49
N THR A 723 26.84 19.51 -17.10
CA THR A 723 25.59 19.42 -17.83
C THR A 723 24.82 20.76 -17.83
N GLU A 724 24.26 21.11 -18.99
CA GLU A 724 23.37 22.29 -19.14
C GLU A 724 22.08 22.19 -18.25
N LEU A 725 21.73 20.99 -17.78
CA LEU A 725 20.56 20.78 -16.94
C LEU A 725 20.68 21.44 -15.56
N LEU A 726 21.88 21.79 -15.12
CA LEU A 726 22.12 22.46 -13.83
C LEU A 726 22.24 23.98 -13.93
N GLY A 727 22.18 24.53 -15.11
CA GLY A 727 22.17 25.98 -15.40
C GLY A 727 23.56 26.53 -15.62
#